data_b4d4ee83c3a97ffc5a38031369d30e06
#
_entry.id   b4d4ee83c3a97ffc5a38031369d30e06
#
_cell.length_a   1.000
_cell.length_b   1.000
_cell.length_c   1.000
_cell.angle_alpha   90.00
_cell.angle_beta   90.00
_cell.angle_gamma   90.00
#
_symmetry.space_group_name_H-M   'P 1'
#
loop_
_entity.id
_entity.type
_entity.pdbx_description
1 polymer ?
#
loop_
_entity_poly.entity_id
_entity_poly.type
_entity_poly.pdbx_seq_one_letter_code
_entity_poly.pdbx_strand_id
1 'polypeptide(L)'
;MENPAILLRRLNPYCARAMEGAASLCQTRAHAEILPEHWLLKLLEQGEGDIMVIARRYEWNMEAIWQDLLAFLETLPRSVRSRPQLSDGLQTLMQNAWLHASLAGETHIRSQHLLMAVLEKPSLLRCDGLWPLTTTGQSQLERLRGLLDTQSDEREEVQQEASLSSGGDVEFVGRPLIADINEGELSPALQNVLEKFTLDVTARAREGKIDPVFGRDNEIRQMVDILSRRRKNNPILVGEPGVGKTALVEGLALRIAEGNVPESLKSVAVRTLDLGLLQAGAGVKGEFEQRLKNIIEAVQQSPLPALLFIDEAHTIIGAVNQTGGADAANLLKPALARGELRTIAATTWSEYKQYFERDAALERRFQMVKVDEPDDDTACLMLRGLKSRYAEHHGVHITDEAVRAAVTLSRRHLTGRQLPDKAVDLLDTASARIRMSLETVPEPLTRLKAQLTALGMEKQALLEDIAVGNNSHGERLVTIEQEEIGIILELDALETQYGEELRLTEQLLACRQDISRHAEIADLLQKLSGVQNGSPLLGLDVDARTVATVIADWTGVPLSSLMKNEQTELLSLEDNLARRVVGQDAALNAIAQRLRAAKTGLAPENGPQGVFLLVGPSGTGKTETAQALADELFGGEKSLITINLSEYQESHTVSQLKGSPPGYVGYGQGGILTEAVRRRPYSVVLLDEVEKAHRDVMNLFYQVFDRGFMRDGEGREIDFRNTVILMTSNLGSDPLMQMLEEQPEASDGDLHELLRPILRDHFQPALLARFQTVIYRPLTQAAMRTIVGMKLNQVSKRLARHYGMKTVIADGLLDALTGACLLPDTGARNIDSLLNQQILPVLGQQLLTHMAAGQKPQHLTLGWDEDEGIVIELQQAGE
;
A
#
# COMPACT_ATOMS: atom_id res chain seq x y z
N MET A 1 -6.32 17.43 64.17
CA MET A 1 -5.96 16.72 62.93
C MET A 1 -7.11 15.82 62.52
N GLU A 2 -7.75 16.13 61.40
CA GLU A 2 -8.82 15.28 60.89
C GLU A 2 -8.23 13.94 60.46
N ASN A 3 -8.90 12.87 60.80
CA ASN A 3 -8.46 11.53 60.47
C ASN A 3 -8.39 11.38 58.93
N PRO A 4 -7.29 10.89 58.35
CA PRO A 4 -7.17 10.67 56.88
C PRO A 4 -8.37 9.93 56.26
N ALA A 5 -8.96 9.03 56.99
CA ALA A 5 -10.16 8.29 56.51
C ALA A 5 -11.35 9.20 56.25
N ILE A 6 -11.51 10.26 57.04
CA ILE A 6 -12.59 11.23 56.87
C ILE A 6 -12.36 12.06 55.57
N LEU A 7 -11.12 12.47 55.34
CA LEU A 7 -10.76 13.22 54.15
C LEU A 7 -10.94 12.39 52.84
N LEU A 8 -10.62 11.10 52.87
CA LEU A 8 -10.84 10.20 51.75
C LEU A 8 -12.35 10.06 51.41
N ARG A 9 -13.22 10.09 52.39
CA ARG A 9 -14.68 10.08 52.22
C ARG A 9 -15.20 11.38 51.64
N ARG A 10 -14.48 12.48 51.76
CA ARG A 10 -14.86 13.80 51.21
C ARG A 10 -14.47 13.96 49.74
N LEU A 11 -13.69 13.06 49.17
CA LEU A 11 -13.36 13.10 47.74
C LEU A 11 -14.60 12.83 46.90
N ASN A 12 -14.74 13.55 45.80
CA ASN A 12 -15.78 13.20 44.83
C ASN A 12 -15.44 11.83 44.18
N PRO A 13 -16.40 11.17 43.50
CA PRO A 13 -16.16 9.86 42.92
C PRO A 13 -14.97 9.82 41.93
N TYR A 14 -14.74 10.88 41.18
CA TYR A 14 -13.63 11.01 40.25
C TYR A 14 -12.28 11.03 40.98
N CYS A 15 -12.11 11.88 41.96
CA CYS A 15 -10.88 11.97 42.78
C CYS A 15 -10.64 10.70 43.61
N ALA A 16 -11.70 10.07 44.14
CA ALA A 16 -11.60 8.81 44.88
C ALA A 16 -11.06 7.68 43.99
N ARG A 17 -11.56 7.53 42.78
CA ARG A 17 -11.04 6.52 41.83
C ARG A 17 -9.58 6.76 41.48
N ALA A 18 -9.20 8.03 41.28
CA ALA A 18 -7.80 8.38 41.04
C ALA A 18 -6.91 8.05 42.24
N MET A 19 -7.42 8.21 43.47
CA MET A 19 -6.66 7.85 44.68
C MET A 19 -6.47 6.34 44.80
N GLU A 20 -7.49 5.53 44.47
CA GLU A 20 -7.38 4.07 44.40
C GLU A 20 -6.33 3.66 43.36
N GLY A 21 -6.38 4.28 42.17
CA GLY A 21 -5.36 4.08 41.15
C GLY A 21 -3.95 4.44 41.59
N ALA A 22 -3.81 5.54 42.36
CA ALA A 22 -2.53 5.96 42.92
C ALA A 22 -2.00 4.95 43.95
N ALA A 23 -2.84 4.43 44.80
CA ALA A 23 -2.47 3.39 45.74
C ALA A 23 -2.01 2.10 45.06
N SER A 24 -2.73 1.69 44.01
CA SER A 24 -2.38 0.53 43.18
C SER A 24 -1.05 0.74 42.43
N LEU A 25 -0.81 1.92 41.91
CA LEU A 25 0.45 2.27 41.23
C LEU A 25 1.64 2.23 42.22
N CYS A 26 1.44 2.77 43.40
CA CYS A 26 2.44 2.75 44.47
C CYS A 26 2.80 1.32 44.85
N GLN A 27 1.81 0.46 44.99
CA GLN A 27 2.02 -0.94 45.32
C GLN A 27 2.73 -1.70 44.18
N THR A 28 2.36 -1.45 42.95
CA THR A 28 2.98 -2.10 41.80
C THR A 28 4.44 -1.70 41.63
N ARG A 29 4.78 -0.45 41.88
CA ARG A 29 6.15 0.06 41.80
C ARG A 29 6.95 -0.11 43.08
N ALA A 30 6.37 -0.71 44.11
CA ALA A 30 7.00 -0.88 45.43
C ALA A 30 7.44 0.41 46.07
N HIS A 31 6.68 1.49 45.97
CA HIS A 31 6.90 2.73 46.69
C HIS A 31 6.28 2.66 48.10
N ALA A 32 6.95 3.23 49.08
CA ALA A 32 6.53 3.15 50.51
C ALA A 32 5.35 4.08 50.81
N GLU A 33 5.28 5.21 50.15
CA GLU A 33 4.28 6.26 50.40
C GLU A 33 3.59 6.71 49.12
N ILE A 34 2.30 7.01 49.25
CA ILE A 34 1.50 7.63 48.15
C ILE A 34 1.76 9.13 48.23
N LEU A 35 2.44 9.65 47.22
CA LEU A 35 2.74 11.07 47.06
C LEU A 35 1.64 11.81 46.30
N PRO A 36 1.55 13.15 46.39
CA PRO A 36 0.68 13.96 45.54
C PRO A 36 0.88 13.70 44.05
N GLU A 37 2.11 13.44 43.63
CA GLU A 37 2.48 13.14 42.25
C GLU A 37 1.83 11.85 41.74
N HIS A 38 1.71 10.80 42.56
CA HIS A 38 0.99 9.59 42.19
C HIS A 38 -0.49 9.89 41.91
N TRP A 39 -1.11 10.68 42.74
CA TRP A 39 -2.50 11.06 42.62
C TRP A 39 -2.74 11.95 41.39
N LEU A 40 -1.89 12.96 41.19
CA LEU A 40 -1.95 13.81 39.98
C LEU A 40 -1.79 13.02 38.70
N LEU A 41 -0.87 12.06 38.64
CA LEU A 41 -0.72 11.20 37.49
C LEU A 41 -2.03 10.45 37.20
N LYS A 42 -2.66 9.88 38.19
CA LYS A 42 -3.92 9.16 38.02
C LYS A 42 -5.11 10.06 37.70
N LEU A 43 -5.14 11.28 38.23
CA LEU A 43 -6.13 12.28 37.83
C LEU A 43 -6.02 12.67 36.36
N LEU A 44 -4.80 12.80 35.85
CA LEU A 44 -4.53 13.10 34.45
C LEU A 44 -4.89 11.95 33.52
N GLU A 45 -4.68 10.69 33.95
CA GLU A 45 -5.00 9.49 33.16
C GLU A 45 -6.50 9.16 33.10
N GLN A 46 -7.28 9.62 34.05
CA GLN A 46 -8.65 9.10 34.28
C GLN A 46 -9.70 9.66 33.31
N GLY A 47 -9.44 10.75 32.60
CA GLY A 47 -10.38 11.38 31.67
C GLY A 47 -10.36 12.89 31.74
N GLU A 48 -11.42 13.53 31.28
CA GLU A 48 -11.55 14.99 31.23
C GLU A 48 -12.07 15.59 32.52
N GLY A 49 -11.30 15.45 33.61
CA GLY A 49 -11.58 16.12 34.87
C GLY A 49 -11.24 17.61 34.86
N ASP A 50 -11.40 18.27 36.00
CA ASP A 50 -11.15 19.71 36.13
C ASP A 50 -9.76 20.12 35.68
N ILE A 51 -8.71 19.34 36.02
CA ILE A 51 -7.32 19.66 35.66
C ILE A 51 -7.10 19.62 34.15
N MET A 52 -7.68 18.66 33.44
CA MET A 52 -7.57 18.57 31.99
C MET A 52 -8.29 19.72 31.28
N VAL A 53 -9.45 20.14 31.76
CA VAL A 53 -10.18 21.28 31.21
C VAL A 53 -9.39 22.58 31.43
N ILE A 54 -8.82 22.74 32.63
CA ILE A 54 -7.96 23.90 32.96
C ILE A 54 -6.68 23.89 32.10
N ALA A 55 -6.04 22.74 31.93
CA ALA A 55 -4.86 22.59 31.11
C ALA A 55 -5.12 23.00 29.65
N ARG A 56 -6.24 22.61 29.11
CA ARG A 56 -6.67 22.95 27.75
C ARG A 56 -6.93 24.46 27.60
N ARG A 57 -7.52 25.08 28.63
CA ARG A 57 -7.81 26.52 28.65
C ARG A 57 -6.54 27.38 28.66
N TYR A 58 -5.51 26.93 29.38
CA TYR A 58 -4.24 27.64 29.53
C TYR A 58 -3.12 27.07 28.66
N GLU A 59 -3.43 26.15 27.75
CA GLU A 59 -2.50 25.54 26.79
C GLU A 59 -1.25 24.95 27.46
N TRP A 60 -1.41 24.27 28.60
CA TRP A 60 -0.31 23.57 29.25
C TRP A 60 0.16 22.40 28.38
N ASN A 61 1.47 22.19 28.32
CA ASN A 61 2.05 21.03 27.66
C ASN A 61 1.87 19.79 28.54
N MET A 62 0.74 19.08 28.36
CA MET A 62 0.39 17.91 29.15
C MET A 62 1.35 16.73 28.91
N GLU A 63 1.88 16.58 27.72
CA GLU A 63 2.88 15.57 27.39
C GLU A 63 4.15 15.75 28.24
N ALA A 64 4.66 16.97 28.34
CA ALA A 64 5.83 17.28 29.17
C ALA A 64 5.56 17.06 30.65
N ILE A 65 4.39 17.48 31.17
CA ILE A 65 4.00 17.27 32.57
C ILE A 65 3.92 15.76 32.87
N TRP A 66 3.33 14.98 32.00
CA TRP A 66 3.17 13.55 32.17
C TRP A 66 4.52 12.82 32.14
N GLN A 67 5.41 13.18 31.21
CA GLN A 67 6.77 12.63 31.13
C GLN A 67 7.58 12.96 32.39
N ASP A 68 7.52 14.19 32.89
CA ASP A 68 8.22 14.62 34.06
C ASP A 68 7.70 13.92 35.34
N LEU A 69 6.38 13.69 35.42
CA LEU A 69 5.79 12.89 36.50
C LEU A 69 6.28 11.45 36.49
N LEU A 70 6.32 10.81 35.34
CA LEU A 70 6.84 9.45 35.23
C LEU A 70 8.30 9.37 35.56
N ALA A 71 9.13 10.28 35.07
CA ALA A 71 10.56 10.35 35.38
C ALA A 71 10.79 10.55 36.86
N PHE A 72 10.02 11.43 37.51
CA PHE A 72 10.09 11.65 38.94
C PHE A 72 9.74 10.38 39.75
N LEU A 73 8.67 9.66 39.35
CA LEU A 73 8.27 8.43 40.03
C LEU A 73 9.30 7.31 39.89
N GLU A 74 10.05 7.27 38.79
CA GLU A 74 11.16 6.33 38.61
C GLU A 74 12.34 6.61 39.53
N THR A 75 12.51 7.84 39.99
CA THR A 75 13.59 8.24 40.92
C THR A 75 13.30 7.86 42.37
N LEU A 76 12.06 7.49 42.70
CA LEU A 76 11.66 7.17 44.07
C LEU A 76 12.27 5.84 44.54
N PRO A 77 12.70 5.76 45.83
CA PRO A 77 13.29 4.54 46.37
C PRO A 77 12.23 3.41 46.47
N ARG A 78 12.60 2.22 46.07
CA ARG A 78 11.79 1.03 46.26
C ARG A 78 11.88 0.49 47.67
N SER A 79 10.73 0.12 48.25
CA SER A 79 10.63 -0.43 49.62
C SER A 79 9.84 -1.74 49.60
N VAL A 80 10.23 -2.70 50.46
CA VAL A 80 9.60 -4.03 50.54
C VAL A 80 8.30 -4.03 51.38
N ARG A 81 7.76 -2.87 51.74
CA ARG A 81 6.50 -2.80 52.51
C ARG A 81 5.29 -3.23 51.69
N SER A 82 4.46 -4.05 52.27
CA SER A 82 3.29 -4.64 51.60
C SER A 82 2.09 -3.70 51.40
N ARG A 83 2.03 -2.55 52.04
CA ARG A 83 0.95 -1.56 51.91
C ARG A 83 1.52 -0.15 51.91
N PRO A 84 1.29 0.64 50.83
CA PRO A 84 1.68 2.02 50.80
C PRO A 84 0.83 2.87 51.74
N GLN A 85 1.46 3.82 52.44
CA GLN A 85 0.81 4.77 53.35
C GLN A 85 0.68 6.13 52.67
N LEU A 86 -0.34 6.91 53.08
CA LEU A 86 -0.45 8.29 52.62
C LEU A 86 0.70 9.12 53.17
N SER A 87 1.41 9.84 52.31
CA SER A 87 2.48 10.75 52.72
C SER A 87 1.92 11.94 53.50
N ASP A 88 2.72 12.54 54.35
CA ASP A 88 2.33 13.76 55.10
C ASP A 88 1.98 14.90 54.15
N GLY A 89 2.69 15.01 53.01
CA GLY A 89 2.41 16.01 51.98
C GLY A 89 1.04 15.79 51.32
N LEU A 90 0.65 14.55 51.06
CA LEU A 90 -0.64 14.22 50.47
C LEU A 90 -1.76 14.51 51.48
N GLN A 91 -1.60 14.15 52.72
CA GLN A 91 -2.59 14.44 53.79
C GLN A 91 -2.80 15.95 53.91
N THR A 92 -1.71 16.75 53.94
CA THR A 92 -1.76 18.21 54.02
C THR A 92 -2.45 18.77 52.77
N LEU A 93 -2.19 18.23 51.59
CA LEU A 93 -2.84 18.63 50.35
C LEU A 93 -4.36 18.38 50.41
N MET A 94 -4.78 17.22 50.88
CA MET A 94 -6.20 16.90 51.03
C MET A 94 -6.91 17.81 52.06
N GLN A 95 -6.24 18.12 53.16
CA GLN A 95 -6.77 19.03 54.20
C GLN A 95 -7.00 20.43 53.63
N ASN A 96 -6.04 20.95 52.90
CA ASN A 96 -6.13 22.28 52.30
C ASN A 96 -7.19 22.28 51.16
N ALA A 97 -7.28 21.22 50.36
CA ALA A 97 -8.31 21.06 49.36
C ALA A 97 -9.72 21.00 49.98
N TRP A 98 -9.87 20.31 51.09
CA TRP A 98 -11.14 20.30 51.83
C TRP A 98 -11.52 21.67 52.36
N LEU A 99 -10.57 22.47 52.84
CA LEU A 99 -10.80 23.86 53.27
C LEU A 99 -11.33 24.67 52.08
N HIS A 100 -10.73 24.60 50.94
CA HIS A 100 -11.23 25.31 49.74
C HIS A 100 -12.63 24.85 49.31
N ALA A 101 -12.93 23.55 49.33
CA ALA A 101 -14.22 23.03 49.03
C ALA A 101 -15.29 23.50 50.02
N SER A 102 -14.97 23.46 51.32
CA SER A 102 -15.85 23.90 52.41
C SER A 102 -16.15 25.40 52.34
N LEU A 103 -15.15 26.23 52.04
CA LEU A 103 -15.36 27.68 51.83
C LEU A 103 -16.21 28.00 50.62
N ALA A 104 -16.15 27.19 49.60
CA ALA A 104 -16.98 27.28 48.41
C ALA A 104 -18.41 26.72 48.62
N GLY A 105 -18.72 26.17 49.81
CA GLY A 105 -20.02 25.56 50.13
C GLY A 105 -20.23 24.19 49.47
N GLU A 106 -19.20 23.51 49.03
CA GLU A 106 -19.27 22.21 48.41
C GLU A 106 -19.11 21.07 49.40
N THR A 107 -19.78 19.96 49.11
CA THR A 107 -19.81 18.80 50.00
C THR A 107 -18.68 17.83 49.74
N HIS A 108 -18.02 17.91 48.61
CA HIS A 108 -16.96 17.02 48.16
C HIS A 108 -15.78 17.81 47.59
N ILE A 109 -14.58 17.19 47.66
CA ILE A 109 -13.33 17.71 47.10
C ILE A 109 -13.29 17.40 45.61
N ARG A 110 -13.13 18.42 44.78
CA ARG A 110 -12.86 18.25 43.32
C ARG A 110 -11.36 18.45 43.02
N SER A 111 -10.90 18.03 41.89
CA SER A 111 -9.52 18.26 41.49
C SER A 111 -9.15 19.75 41.32
N GLN A 112 -10.13 20.63 41.05
CA GLN A 112 -9.96 22.07 41.12
C GLN A 112 -9.51 22.53 42.52
N HIS A 113 -10.11 21.98 43.59
CA HIS A 113 -9.74 22.32 44.97
C HIS A 113 -8.33 21.83 45.32
N LEU A 114 -7.93 20.67 44.73
CA LEU A 114 -6.53 20.21 44.85
C LEU A 114 -5.57 21.18 44.21
N LEU A 115 -5.90 21.68 43.00
CA LEU A 115 -5.06 22.66 42.32
C LEU A 115 -4.96 23.97 43.10
N MET A 116 -6.06 24.42 43.71
CA MET A 116 -6.03 25.58 44.61
C MET A 116 -5.13 25.36 45.82
N ALA A 117 -5.17 24.17 46.41
CA ALA A 117 -4.28 23.81 47.53
C ALA A 117 -2.80 23.76 47.12
N VAL A 118 -2.52 23.33 45.91
CA VAL A 118 -1.15 23.35 45.34
C VAL A 118 -0.68 24.78 45.15
N LEU A 119 -1.54 25.68 44.69
CA LEU A 119 -1.19 27.11 44.51
C LEU A 119 -0.91 27.81 45.84
N GLU A 120 -1.63 27.44 46.89
CA GLU A 120 -1.40 27.99 48.24
C GLU A 120 -0.05 27.54 48.80
N LYS A 121 0.32 26.27 48.59
CA LYS A 121 1.59 25.71 49.09
C LYS A 121 2.27 24.85 48.02
N PRO A 122 2.98 25.47 47.06
CA PRO A 122 3.63 24.74 45.98
C PRO A 122 4.70 23.74 46.45
N SER A 123 5.22 23.91 47.66
CA SER A 123 6.24 23.01 48.25
C SER A 123 5.72 21.60 48.58
N LEU A 124 4.41 21.36 48.50
CA LEU A 124 3.82 20.03 48.64
C LEU A 124 4.15 19.12 47.41
N LEU A 125 4.43 19.71 46.26
CA LEU A 125 4.88 18.98 45.08
C LEU A 125 6.41 18.94 45.05
N ARG A 126 6.99 17.75 44.85
CA ARG A 126 8.44 17.51 44.75
C ARG A 126 8.94 17.46 43.30
N CYS A 127 8.02 17.29 42.33
CA CYS A 127 8.39 17.22 40.93
C CYS A 127 8.47 18.63 40.33
N ASP A 128 9.66 19.03 39.88
CA ASP A 128 9.91 20.34 39.29
C ASP A 128 9.19 20.58 37.97
N GLY A 129 8.90 19.51 37.22
CA GLY A 129 8.17 19.58 35.97
C GLY A 129 6.68 19.95 36.07
N LEU A 130 6.17 20.03 37.32
CA LEU A 130 4.79 20.47 37.60
C LEU A 130 4.64 21.99 37.72
N TRP A 131 5.65 22.75 37.37
CA TRP A 131 5.61 24.23 37.44
C TRP A 131 4.44 24.86 36.66
N PRO A 132 3.94 24.29 35.50
CA PRO A 132 2.76 24.91 34.83
C PRO A 132 1.52 24.97 35.72
N LEU A 133 1.32 24.02 36.63
CA LEU A 133 0.21 24.02 37.57
C LEU A 133 0.23 25.23 38.50
N THR A 134 1.40 25.80 38.75
CA THR A 134 1.60 26.94 39.64
C THR A 134 1.50 28.30 38.94
N THR A 135 1.29 28.32 37.62
CA THR A 135 1.24 29.56 36.84
C THR A 135 -0.13 30.26 36.88
N THR A 136 -1.16 29.59 37.32
CA THR A 136 -2.52 30.13 37.42
C THR A 136 -2.77 30.70 38.82
N GLY A 137 -3.60 31.73 38.91
CA GLY A 137 -4.00 32.31 40.20
C GLY A 137 -5.31 31.70 40.74
N GLN A 138 -5.49 31.72 42.05
CA GLN A 138 -6.71 31.20 42.66
C GLN A 138 -7.97 31.90 42.14
N SER A 139 -7.94 33.18 41.94
CA SER A 139 -9.08 33.94 41.39
C SER A 139 -9.44 33.54 39.95
N GLN A 140 -8.43 33.10 39.17
CA GLN A 140 -8.65 32.61 37.82
C GLN A 140 -9.38 31.27 37.86
N LEU A 141 -8.97 30.36 38.76
CA LEU A 141 -9.62 29.05 38.92
C LEU A 141 -11.05 29.18 39.43
N GLU A 142 -11.34 30.11 40.32
CA GLU A 142 -12.71 30.41 40.80
C GLU A 142 -13.62 30.88 39.65
N ARG A 143 -13.11 31.71 38.76
CA ARG A 143 -13.85 32.18 37.55
C ARG A 143 -14.15 31.07 36.55
N LEU A 144 -13.33 30.01 36.48
CA LEU A 144 -13.53 28.90 35.60
C LEU A 144 -14.61 27.91 36.05
N ARG A 145 -15.18 28.08 37.23
CA ARG A 145 -16.16 27.18 37.80
C ARG A 145 -17.32 26.86 36.85
N GLY A 146 -17.90 27.87 36.21
CA GLY A 146 -18.96 27.70 35.25
C GLY A 146 -18.54 26.83 34.02
N LEU A 147 -17.30 26.98 33.54
CA LEU A 147 -16.74 26.18 32.47
C LEU A 147 -16.54 24.72 32.93
N LEU A 148 -16.03 24.53 34.15
CA LEU A 148 -15.82 23.20 34.73
C LEU A 148 -17.14 22.45 34.92
N ASP A 149 -18.19 23.13 35.32
CA ASP A 149 -19.51 22.52 35.48
C ASP A 149 -20.17 22.13 34.15
N THR A 150 -19.71 22.66 33.03
CA THR A 150 -20.23 22.31 31.70
C THR A 150 -19.37 21.28 30.95
N GLN A 151 -18.06 21.26 31.15
CA GLN A 151 -17.10 20.47 30.34
C GLN A 151 -16.39 19.37 31.12
N SER A 152 -16.35 19.47 32.47
CA SER A 152 -15.60 18.48 33.28
C SER A 152 -16.43 17.24 33.57
N ASP A 153 -15.79 16.07 33.62
CA ASP A 153 -16.39 14.82 34.07
C ASP A 153 -16.69 14.82 35.57
N GLU A 154 -16.23 15.82 36.32
CA GLU A 154 -16.49 16.03 37.76
C GLU A 154 -17.72 16.84 38.06
N ARG A 155 -18.52 17.24 37.04
CA ARG A 155 -19.77 17.97 37.23
C ARG A 155 -20.80 17.17 38.04
N GLU A 156 -21.62 17.85 38.79
CA GLU A 156 -22.56 17.23 39.76
C GLU A 156 -23.56 16.26 39.11
N GLU A 157 -24.00 16.45 37.88
CA GLU A 157 -24.91 15.56 37.16
C GLU A 157 -24.31 14.18 36.90
N VAL A 158 -23.03 14.13 36.55
CA VAL A 158 -22.29 12.88 36.32
C VAL A 158 -21.99 12.18 37.63
N GLN A 159 -21.84 12.95 38.71
CA GLN A 159 -21.59 12.41 40.05
C GLN A 159 -22.85 11.82 40.70
N GLN A 160 -24.03 12.35 40.43
CA GLN A 160 -25.30 11.76 40.90
C GLN A 160 -25.58 10.41 40.25
N GLU A 161 -25.29 10.23 38.98
CA GLU A 161 -25.40 8.92 38.31
C GLU A 161 -24.37 7.90 38.88
N ALA A 162 -23.16 8.35 39.16
CA ALA A 162 -22.13 7.49 39.78
C ALA A 162 -22.41 7.17 41.27
N SER A 163 -23.06 8.11 42.00
CA SER A 163 -23.37 7.91 43.41
C SER A 163 -24.63 7.05 43.65
N LEU A 164 -25.53 6.95 42.68
CA LEU A 164 -26.66 6.04 42.71
C LEU A 164 -26.25 4.58 42.49
N SER A 165 -25.05 4.37 41.91
CA SER A 165 -24.47 3.02 41.72
C SER A 165 -23.52 2.56 42.82
N SER A 166 -23.11 3.43 43.77
CA SER A 166 -22.16 3.13 44.84
C SER A 166 -22.73 3.15 46.25
N GLY A 167 -23.97 2.69 46.43
CA GLY A 167 -24.57 2.52 47.74
C GLY A 167 -24.03 1.35 48.52
N GLY A 168 -22.85 1.48 49.08
CA GLY A 168 -22.22 0.48 49.93
C GLY A 168 -20.96 0.97 50.60
N ASP A 169 -20.85 0.85 51.91
CA ASP A 169 -19.69 1.24 52.70
C ASP A 169 -18.35 0.71 52.13
N VAL A 170 -17.50 1.63 51.67
CA VAL A 170 -16.14 1.29 51.20
C VAL A 170 -15.26 1.12 52.42
N GLU A 171 -15.16 -0.07 53.01
CA GLU A 171 -14.01 -0.44 53.82
C GLU A 171 -12.77 -0.58 52.93
N PHE A 172 -11.74 0.20 53.22
CA PHE A 172 -10.42 0.14 52.62
C PHE A 172 -9.70 -1.16 52.99
N VAL A 173 -10.22 -2.30 52.58
CA VAL A 173 -9.55 -3.58 52.69
C VAL A 173 -9.68 -4.32 51.38
N GLY A 174 -8.55 -4.56 50.75
CA GLY A 174 -8.37 -5.18 49.45
C GLY A 174 -9.25 -6.43 49.23
N ARG A 175 -10.47 -6.17 48.79
CA ARG A 175 -11.29 -7.11 48.07
C ARG A 175 -11.67 -6.47 46.73
N PRO A 176 -11.59 -7.26 45.66
CA PRO A 176 -12.20 -6.80 44.40
C PRO A 176 -13.68 -6.56 44.70
N LEU A 177 -14.20 -5.42 44.24
CA LEU A 177 -15.62 -5.12 44.24
C LEU A 177 -16.36 -6.26 43.54
N ILE A 178 -16.83 -7.23 44.33
CA ILE A 178 -17.89 -8.11 43.89
C ILE A 178 -19.18 -7.34 44.19
N ALA A 179 -19.63 -6.56 43.20
CA ALA A 179 -21.02 -6.14 43.18
C ALA A 179 -21.89 -7.40 43.08
N ASP A 180 -22.91 -7.45 43.90
CA ASP A 180 -23.93 -8.47 43.76
C ASP A 180 -24.45 -8.45 42.32
N ILE A 181 -23.96 -9.39 41.54
CA ILE A 181 -24.39 -9.62 40.16
C ILE A 181 -25.75 -10.31 40.30
N ASN A 182 -26.81 -9.61 40.02
CA ASN A 182 -28.03 -10.26 39.58
C ASN A 182 -27.64 -11.15 38.39
N GLU A 183 -27.80 -12.42 38.50
CA GLU A 183 -27.47 -13.38 37.45
C GLU A 183 -28.11 -12.95 36.14
N GLY A 184 -27.36 -12.31 35.27
CA GLY A 184 -27.76 -12.03 33.90
C GLY A 184 -27.47 -10.67 33.28
N GLU A 185 -27.07 -9.63 34.00
CA GLU A 185 -26.82 -8.31 33.41
C GLU A 185 -25.47 -7.72 33.82
N LEU A 186 -24.74 -7.19 32.81
CA LEU A 186 -23.50 -6.43 32.96
C LEU A 186 -23.81 -5.11 33.70
N SER A 187 -22.90 -4.62 34.56
CA SER A 187 -23.08 -3.30 35.17
C SER A 187 -23.20 -2.20 34.09
N PRO A 188 -24.08 -1.18 34.24
CA PRO A 188 -24.27 -0.15 33.22
C PRO A 188 -22.98 0.58 32.84
N ALA A 189 -22.06 0.77 33.76
CA ALA A 189 -20.77 1.41 33.50
C ALA A 189 -19.87 0.56 32.57
N LEU A 190 -19.83 -0.75 32.79
CA LEU A 190 -19.05 -1.67 31.94
C LEU A 190 -19.70 -1.85 30.57
N GLN A 191 -21.02 -1.88 30.50
CA GLN A 191 -21.75 -1.94 29.23
C GLN A 191 -21.50 -0.69 28.39
N ASN A 192 -21.47 0.49 28.98
CA ASN A 192 -21.14 1.74 28.31
C ASN A 192 -19.71 1.74 27.77
N VAL A 193 -18.76 1.17 28.49
CA VAL A 193 -17.37 1.01 28.02
C VAL A 193 -17.30 0.13 26.79
N LEU A 194 -17.99 -1.01 26.79
CA LEU A 194 -18.04 -1.90 25.62
C LEU A 194 -18.72 -1.21 24.42
N GLU A 195 -19.83 -0.53 24.61
CA GLU A 195 -20.54 0.16 23.52
C GLU A 195 -19.73 1.32 22.95
N LYS A 196 -18.95 2.02 23.77
CA LYS A 196 -18.13 3.15 23.33
C LYS A 196 -16.90 2.73 22.51
N PHE A 197 -16.21 1.67 22.90
CA PHE A 197 -14.93 1.30 22.33
C PHE A 197 -14.94 0.01 21.51
N THR A 198 -16.02 -0.72 21.50
CA THR A 198 -16.16 -1.94 20.71
C THR A 198 -17.43 -1.93 19.86
N LEU A 199 -17.35 -2.63 18.72
CA LEU A 199 -18.49 -2.88 17.85
C LEU A 199 -18.90 -4.33 17.96
N ASP A 200 -20.17 -4.62 18.30
CA ASP A 200 -20.69 -5.98 18.34
C ASP A 200 -21.03 -6.48 16.94
N VAL A 201 -20.11 -7.25 16.38
CA VAL A 201 -20.23 -7.81 15.03
C VAL A 201 -21.32 -8.88 14.96
N THR A 202 -21.48 -9.67 16.01
CA THR A 202 -22.50 -10.72 16.07
C THR A 202 -23.91 -10.14 16.11
N ALA A 203 -24.14 -9.07 16.87
CA ALA A 203 -25.41 -8.35 16.85
C ALA A 203 -25.75 -7.80 15.49
N ARG A 204 -24.77 -7.21 14.78
CA ARG A 204 -24.95 -6.72 13.41
C ARG A 204 -25.25 -7.85 12.43
N ALA A 205 -24.65 -9.01 12.60
CA ALA A 205 -24.94 -10.19 11.80
C ALA A 205 -26.38 -10.68 11.98
N ARG A 206 -26.90 -10.68 13.21
CA ARG A 206 -28.30 -11.02 13.51
C ARG A 206 -29.29 -10.03 12.93
N GLU A 207 -28.92 -8.76 12.86
CA GLU A 207 -29.74 -7.70 12.26
C GLU A 207 -29.69 -7.71 10.72
N GLY A 208 -28.88 -8.56 10.09
CA GLY A 208 -28.69 -8.66 8.63
C GLY A 208 -27.87 -7.53 8.02
N LYS A 209 -27.10 -6.80 8.82
CA LYS A 209 -26.28 -5.65 8.37
C LYS A 209 -24.92 -6.04 7.86
N ILE A 210 -24.54 -7.32 7.91
CA ILE A 210 -23.26 -7.82 7.42
C ILE A 210 -23.49 -8.56 6.11
N ASP A 211 -22.69 -8.21 5.11
CA ASP A 211 -22.72 -8.88 3.82
C ASP A 211 -22.19 -10.32 3.91
N PRO A 212 -22.74 -11.26 3.14
CA PRO A 212 -22.21 -12.62 3.10
C PRO A 212 -20.72 -12.64 2.71
N VAL A 213 -19.96 -13.48 3.38
CA VAL A 213 -18.52 -13.65 3.13
C VAL A 213 -18.30 -14.90 2.28
N PHE A 214 -17.65 -14.73 1.14
CA PHE A 214 -17.38 -15.81 0.18
C PHE A 214 -15.89 -16.12 0.09
N GLY A 215 -15.55 -17.36 -0.25
CA GLY A 215 -14.19 -17.75 -0.60
C GLY A 215 -13.22 -17.91 0.57
N ARG A 216 -13.68 -17.81 1.81
CA ARG A 216 -12.86 -17.94 3.03
C ARG A 216 -13.31 -19.06 3.97
N ASP A 217 -14.02 -20.04 3.47
CA ASP A 217 -14.60 -21.11 4.29
C ASP A 217 -13.54 -21.93 5.06
N ASN A 218 -12.40 -22.20 4.44
CA ASN A 218 -11.31 -22.96 5.07
C ASN A 218 -10.70 -22.20 6.26
N GLU A 219 -10.43 -20.92 6.09
CA GLU A 219 -9.86 -20.07 7.13
C GLU A 219 -10.85 -19.88 8.29
N ILE A 220 -12.13 -19.68 7.98
CA ILE A 220 -13.17 -19.60 9.02
C ILE A 220 -13.28 -20.91 9.78
N ARG A 221 -13.23 -22.04 9.11
CA ARG A 221 -13.22 -23.37 9.75
C ARG A 221 -12.00 -23.55 10.64
N GLN A 222 -10.82 -23.14 10.22
CA GLN A 222 -9.62 -23.16 11.04
C GLN A 222 -9.79 -22.29 12.30
N MET A 223 -10.38 -21.11 12.18
CA MET A 223 -10.68 -20.25 13.34
C MET A 223 -11.61 -20.93 14.33
N VAL A 224 -12.67 -21.56 13.86
CA VAL A 224 -13.61 -22.31 14.69
C VAL A 224 -12.91 -23.45 15.41
N ASP A 225 -12.08 -24.21 14.70
CA ASP A 225 -11.30 -25.30 15.29
C ASP A 225 -10.36 -24.81 16.39
N ILE A 226 -9.66 -23.71 16.15
CA ILE A 226 -8.73 -23.11 17.12
C ILE A 226 -9.49 -22.60 18.33
N LEU A 227 -10.60 -21.90 18.14
CA LEU A 227 -11.44 -21.39 19.24
C LEU A 227 -12.04 -22.50 20.10
N SER A 228 -12.20 -23.70 19.57
CA SER A 228 -12.73 -24.86 20.29
C SER A 228 -11.66 -25.62 21.08
N ARG A 229 -10.38 -25.27 20.97
CA ARG A 229 -9.29 -25.92 21.70
C ARG A 229 -9.22 -25.50 23.16
N ARG A 230 -8.60 -26.34 23.99
CA ARG A 230 -8.30 -26.01 25.38
C ARG A 230 -7.06 -25.15 25.57
N ARG A 231 -6.09 -25.28 24.68
CA ARG A 231 -4.82 -24.55 24.70
C ARG A 231 -4.56 -23.96 23.33
N LYS A 232 -3.83 -22.87 23.30
CA LYS A 232 -3.49 -22.20 22.05
C LYS A 232 -4.75 -21.91 21.22
N ASN A 233 -5.74 -21.36 21.93
CA ASN A 233 -7.13 -21.21 21.46
C ASN A 233 -7.46 -19.81 20.97
N ASN A 234 -6.47 -18.94 20.80
CA ASN A 234 -6.64 -17.62 20.22
C ASN A 234 -6.11 -17.63 18.80
N PRO A 235 -6.96 -17.49 17.76
CA PRO A 235 -6.48 -17.36 16.40
C PRO A 235 -5.76 -16.03 16.19
N ILE A 236 -4.64 -16.07 15.48
CA ILE A 236 -4.01 -14.88 14.94
C ILE A 236 -4.02 -14.96 13.42
N LEU A 237 -4.73 -14.01 12.79
CA LEU A 237 -4.86 -13.92 11.35
C LEU A 237 -3.62 -13.20 10.81
N VAL A 238 -2.81 -13.92 10.06
CA VAL A 238 -1.57 -13.40 9.49
C VAL A 238 -1.69 -13.29 7.98
N GLY A 239 -1.56 -12.10 7.47
CA GLY A 239 -1.64 -11.83 6.03
C GLY A 239 -1.31 -10.37 5.73
N GLU A 240 -0.99 -10.10 4.49
CA GLU A 240 -0.72 -8.75 4.03
C GLU A 240 -1.98 -7.86 4.13
N PRO A 241 -1.81 -6.53 4.24
CA PRO A 241 -2.96 -5.63 4.25
C PRO A 241 -3.82 -5.77 3.00
N GLY A 242 -5.14 -5.83 3.17
CA GLY A 242 -6.08 -5.92 2.06
C GLY A 242 -6.47 -7.34 1.62
N VAL A 243 -5.99 -8.40 2.30
CA VAL A 243 -6.39 -9.78 1.98
C VAL A 243 -7.77 -10.18 2.53
N GLY A 244 -8.39 -9.32 3.34
CA GLY A 244 -9.72 -9.56 3.91
C GLY A 244 -9.72 -10.23 5.28
N LYS A 245 -8.77 -9.93 6.14
CA LYS A 245 -8.71 -10.44 7.52
C LYS A 245 -9.95 -10.05 8.33
N THR A 246 -10.40 -8.82 8.21
CA THR A 246 -11.64 -8.35 8.88
C THR A 246 -12.87 -9.10 8.38
N ALA A 247 -12.94 -9.41 7.09
CA ALA A 247 -14.04 -10.18 6.52
C ALA A 247 -14.14 -11.60 7.10
N LEU A 248 -13.03 -12.19 7.52
CA LEU A 248 -13.02 -13.48 8.22
C LEU A 248 -13.77 -13.43 9.55
N VAL A 249 -13.58 -12.36 10.30
CA VAL A 249 -14.29 -12.15 11.59
C VAL A 249 -15.77 -11.92 11.34
N GLU A 250 -16.13 -11.18 10.33
CA GLU A 250 -17.53 -11.02 9.90
C GLU A 250 -18.15 -12.33 9.47
N GLY A 251 -17.43 -13.18 8.74
CA GLY A 251 -17.85 -14.52 8.36
C GLY A 251 -18.07 -15.44 9.55
N LEU A 252 -17.21 -15.37 10.56
CA LEU A 252 -17.38 -16.08 11.83
C LEU A 252 -18.63 -15.61 12.56
N ALA A 253 -18.85 -14.30 12.64
CA ALA A 253 -20.04 -13.72 13.26
C ALA A 253 -21.33 -14.15 12.57
N LEU A 254 -21.34 -14.23 11.24
CA LEU A 254 -22.46 -14.74 10.45
C LEU A 254 -22.74 -16.20 10.77
N ARG A 255 -21.74 -17.05 10.89
CA ARG A 255 -21.90 -18.47 11.28
C ARG A 255 -22.44 -18.62 12.69
N ILE A 256 -22.00 -17.78 13.61
CA ILE A 256 -22.53 -17.76 15.00
C ILE A 256 -24.01 -17.33 14.99
N ALA A 257 -24.36 -16.30 14.22
CA ALA A 257 -25.73 -15.84 14.10
C ALA A 257 -26.68 -16.89 13.49
N GLU A 258 -26.18 -17.68 12.54
CA GLU A 258 -26.92 -18.79 11.92
C GLU A 258 -26.97 -20.06 12.78
N GLY A 259 -26.18 -20.12 13.83
CA GLY A 259 -26.05 -21.29 14.69
C GLY A 259 -25.20 -22.43 14.10
N ASN A 260 -24.47 -22.17 13.02
CA ASN A 260 -23.61 -23.16 12.35
C ASN A 260 -22.20 -23.19 12.94
N VAL A 261 -22.14 -23.37 14.27
CA VAL A 261 -20.89 -23.44 15.05
C VAL A 261 -21.09 -24.48 16.17
N PRO A 262 -20.01 -24.99 16.80
CA PRO A 262 -20.11 -25.83 17.97
C PRO A 262 -20.90 -25.16 19.11
N GLU A 263 -21.52 -25.98 19.97
CA GLU A 263 -22.33 -25.50 21.12
C GLU A 263 -21.59 -24.43 21.96
N SER A 264 -20.28 -24.59 22.15
CA SER A 264 -19.45 -23.68 22.94
C SER A 264 -19.35 -22.27 22.36
N LEU A 265 -19.62 -22.11 21.06
CA LEU A 265 -19.53 -20.81 20.34
C LEU A 265 -20.89 -20.20 20.02
N LYS A 266 -21.99 -20.91 20.20
CA LYS A 266 -23.34 -20.42 19.83
C LYS A 266 -23.79 -19.16 20.57
N SER A 267 -23.35 -19.00 21.80
CA SER A 267 -23.70 -17.85 22.65
C SER A 267 -22.62 -16.77 22.68
N VAL A 268 -21.53 -16.91 21.92
CA VAL A 268 -20.40 -16.00 21.93
C VAL A 268 -20.74 -14.74 21.15
N ALA A 269 -20.44 -13.58 21.73
CA ALA A 269 -20.49 -12.29 21.06
C ALA A 269 -19.09 -11.92 20.55
N VAL A 270 -18.96 -11.68 19.26
CA VAL A 270 -17.71 -11.20 18.66
C VAL A 270 -17.72 -9.67 18.67
N ARG A 271 -16.75 -9.07 19.34
CA ARG A 271 -16.61 -7.61 19.44
C ARG A 271 -15.31 -7.15 18.83
N THR A 272 -15.39 -6.20 17.92
CA THR A 272 -14.21 -5.56 17.31
C THR A 272 -13.76 -4.39 18.18
N LEU A 273 -12.51 -4.41 18.63
CA LEU A 273 -11.89 -3.31 19.35
C LEU A 273 -11.55 -2.18 18.39
N ASP A 274 -12.04 -0.98 18.65
CA ASP A 274 -11.71 0.21 17.86
C ASP A 274 -10.52 0.94 18.49
N LEU A 275 -9.32 0.70 17.93
CA LEU A 275 -8.09 1.33 18.38
C LEU A 275 -8.08 2.84 18.13
N GLY A 276 -8.74 3.30 17.08
CA GLY A 276 -8.88 4.72 16.77
C GLY A 276 -9.62 5.47 17.88
N LEU A 277 -10.75 4.92 18.35
CA LEU A 277 -11.52 5.49 19.46
C LEU A 277 -10.77 5.42 20.79
N LEU A 278 -10.00 4.36 21.01
CA LEU A 278 -9.14 4.23 22.19
C LEU A 278 -8.06 5.31 22.26
N GLN A 279 -7.51 5.67 21.11
CA GLN A 279 -6.46 6.68 20.99
C GLN A 279 -7.01 8.10 20.85
N ALA A 280 -8.19 8.24 20.29
CA ALA A 280 -8.81 9.54 20.05
C ALA A 280 -9.15 10.23 21.38
N GLY A 281 -8.68 11.46 21.56
CA GLY A 281 -8.92 12.24 22.78
C GLY A 281 -8.08 11.80 23.99
N ALA A 282 -7.25 10.77 23.87
CA ALA A 282 -6.26 10.41 24.87
C ALA A 282 -5.07 11.38 24.77
N GLY A 283 -5.25 12.57 25.33
CA GLY A 283 -4.18 13.58 25.37
C GLY A 283 -3.02 13.18 26.27
N VAL A 284 -3.19 12.17 27.10
CA VAL A 284 -2.21 11.61 28.02
C VAL A 284 -2.10 10.11 27.78
N LYS A 285 -0.89 9.59 27.66
CA LYS A 285 -0.63 8.18 27.32
C LYS A 285 -1.27 7.17 28.27
N GLY A 286 -1.40 7.50 29.56
CA GLY A 286 -2.03 6.61 30.52
C GLY A 286 -3.54 6.45 30.40
N GLU A 287 -4.21 7.34 29.68
CA GLU A 287 -5.64 7.23 29.44
C GLU A 287 -5.99 6.07 28.50
N PHE A 288 -5.17 5.86 27.47
CA PHE A 288 -5.30 4.71 26.55
C PHE A 288 -5.23 3.38 27.32
N GLU A 289 -4.27 3.26 28.21
CA GLU A 289 -4.08 2.04 29.03
C GLU A 289 -5.24 1.82 29.98
N GLN A 290 -5.77 2.88 30.60
CA GLN A 290 -6.93 2.78 31.49
C GLN A 290 -8.21 2.36 30.72
N ARG A 291 -8.40 2.90 29.52
CA ARG A 291 -9.48 2.49 28.62
C ARG A 291 -9.39 1.02 28.24
N LEU A 292 -8.20 0.56 27.88
CA LEU A 292 -7.94 -0.83 27.54
C LEU A 292 -8.18 -1.76 28.75
N LYS A 293 -7.75 -1.37 29.94
CA LYS A 293 -8.01 -2.10 31.17
C LYS A 293 -9.50 -2.22 31.47
N ASN A 294 -10.25 -1.13 31.30
CA ASN A 294 -11.70 -1.13 31.48
C ASN A 294 -12.40 -2.07 30.49
N ILE A 295 -11.94 -2.12 29.23
CA ILE A 295 -12.48 -3.04 28.23
C ILE A 295 -12.19 -4.50 28.60
N ILE A 296 -10.98 -4.82 29.04
CA ILE A 296 -10.62 -6.17 29.48
C ILE A 296 -11.50 -6.60 30.65
N GLU A 297 -11.70 -5.75 31.65
CA GLU A 297 -12.58 -6.02 32.76
C GLU A 297 -14.05 -6.24 32.34
N ALA A 298 -14.52 -5.41 31.41
CA ALA A 298 -15.89 -5.53 30.88
C ALA A 298 -16.11 -6.85 30.10
N VAL A 299 -15.11 -7.26 29.32
CA VAL A 299 -15.15 -8.55 28.58
C VAL A 299 -15.13 -9.73 29.55
N GLN A 300 -14.31 -9.66 30.60
CA GLN A 300 -14.22 -10.73 31.61
C GLN A 300 -15.50 -10.88 32.43
N GLN A 301 -16.17 -9.78 32.73
CA GLN A 301 -17.39 -9.75 33.52
C GLN A 301 -18.68 -9.89 32.71
N SER A 302 -18.54 -9.95 31.38
CA SER A 302 -19.72 -10.12 30.49
C SER A 302 -20.45 -11.43 30.78
N PRO A 303 -21.80 -11.42 30.95
CA PRO A 303 -22.59 -12.61 31.18
C PRO A 303 -22.56 -13.60 30.01
N LEU A 304 -22.38 -13.11 28.79
CA LEU A 304 -22.13 -13.90 27.59
C LEU A 304 -20.65 -13.95 27.27
N PRO A 305 -20.11 -15.12 26.88
CA PRO A 305 -18.74 -15.21 26.45
C PRO A 305 -18.50 -14.23 25.28
N ALA A 306 -17.47 -13.42 25.39
CA ALA A 306 -17.12 -12.47 24.35
C ALA A 306 -15.76 -12.80 23.75
N LEU A 307 -15.68 -12.71 22.42
CA LEU A 307 -14.43 -12.73 21.66
C LEU A 307 -14.06 -11.32 21.28
N LEU A 308 -12.88 -10.88 21.64
CA LEU A 308 -12.36 -9.58 21.27
C LEU A 308 -11.52 -9.69 20.01
N PHE A 309 -11.94 -9.04 18.94
CA PHE A 309 -11.14 -8.94 17.73
C PHE A 309 -10.26 -7.68 17.78
N ILE A 310 -8.96 -7.85 17.65
CA ILE A 310 -7.98 -6.79 17.64
C ILE A 310 -7.31 -6.78 16.28
N ASP A 311 -7.65 -5.81 15.45
CA ASP A 311 -6.97 -5.57 14.19
C ASP A 311 -5.66 -4.82 14.45
N GLU A 312 -4.66 -5.07 13.61
CA GLU A 312 -3.32 -4.51 13.79
C GLU A 312 -2.78 -4.71 15.23
N ALA A 313 -2.90 -5.91 15.76
CA ALA A 313 -2.57 -6.26 17.14
C ALA A 313 -1.11 -5.94 17.53
N HIS A 314 -0.22 -5.87 16.56
CA HIS A 314 1.17 -5.45 16.75
C HIS A 314 1.28 -4.03 17.30
N THR A 315 0.34 -3.14 17.03
CA THR A 315 0.35 -1.76 17.54
C THR A 315 0.19 -1.71 19.05
N ILE A 316 -0.54 -2.66 19.62
CA ILE A 316 -0.71 -2.78 21.07
C ILE A 316 0.44 -3.55 21.70
N ILE A 317 0.89 -4.64 21.05
CA ILE A 317 1.85 -5.58 21.63
C ILE A 317 3.30 -5.18 21.34
N GLY A 318 3.55 -4.56 20.17
CA GLY A 318 4.87 -4.22 19.68
C GLY A 318 5.43 -2.85 20.04
N ALA A 319 4.65 -2.02 20.73
CA ALA A 319 5.01 -0.64 21.05
C ALA A 319 6.07 -0.51 22.18
N VAL A 320 6.81 -1.57 22.47
CA VAL A 320 7.85 -1.63 23.52
C VAL A 320 8.98 -0.62 23.31
N ASN A 321 9.20 -0.14 22.08
CA ASN A 321 10.29 0.76 21.72
C ASN A 321 9.89 2.25 21.60
N GLN A 322 8.60 2.55 21.74
CA GLN A 322 8.13 3.94 21.81
C GLN A 322 7.55 4.19 23.20
N THR A 323 7.98 5.28 23.79
CA THR A 323 7.58 5.72 25.13
C THR A 323 6.06 5.61 25.35
N GLY A 324 5.60 4.64 26.14
CA GLY A 324 4.21 4.45 26.55
C GLY A 324 3.52 3.16 26.09
N GLY A 325 4.11 2.37 25.18
CA GLY A 325 3.49 1.15 24.68
C GLY A 325 3.74 -0.12 25.49
N ALA A 326 4.74 -0.10 26.38
CA ALA A 326 5.08 -1.22 27.25
C ALA A 326 3.93 -1.62 28.19
N ASP A 327 3.09 -0.68 28.60
CA ASP A 327 2.04 -0.91 29.57
C ASP A 327 0.80 -1.59 28.94
N ALA A 328 0.48 -1.31 27.69
CA ALA A 328 -0.61 -1.98 26.96
C ALA A 328 -0.31 -3.47 26.75
N ALA A 329 0.89 -3.81 26.34
CA ALA A 329 1.35 -5.19 26.25
C ALA A 329 1.35 -5.88 27.61
N ASN A 330 1.76 -5.21 28.64
CA ASN A 330 1.77 -5.72 30.02
C ASN A 330 0.37 -5.96 30.59
N LEU A 331 -0.65 -5.25 30.10
CA LEU A 331 -2.05 -5.49 30.48
C LEU A 331 -2.65 -6.69 29.73
N LEU A 332 -2.37 -6.83 28.45
CA LEU A 332 -2.92 -7.90 27.61
C LEU A 332 -2.27 -9.26 27.84
N LYS A 333 -0.95 -9.32 27.95
CA LYS A 333 -0.23 -10.59 28.13
C LYS A 333 -0.68 -11.40 29.35
N PRO A 334 -0.85 -10.81 30.55
CA PRO A 334 -1.35 -11.57 31.69
C PRO A 334 -2.78 -12.10 31.49
N ALA A 335 -3.66 -11.30 30.92
CA ALA A 335 -5.05 -11.70 30.65
C ALA A 335 -5.13 -12.87 29.66
N LEU A 336 -4.34 -12.79 28.59
CA LEU A 336 -4.21 -13.88 27.62
C LEU A 336 -3.54 -15.12 28.22
N ALA A 337 -2.51 -14.92 29.04
CA ALA A 337 -1.77 -16.00 29.69
C ALA A 337 -2.63 -16.81 30.66
N ARG A 338 -3.59 -16.18 31.34
CA ARG A 338 -4.50 -16.84 32.27
C ARG A 338 -5.73 -17.47 31.60
N GLY A 339 -5.92 -17.24 30.30
CA GLY A 339 -7.12 -17.67 29.58
C GLY A 339 -8.38 -16.86 29.94
N GLU A 340 -8.21 -15.72 30.58
CA GLU A 340 -9.29 -14.82 31.00
C GLU A 340 -9.88 -14.01 29.84
N LEU A 341 -9.09 -13.81 28.79
CA LEU A 341 -9.47 -13.06 27.58
C LEU A 341 -9.33 -13.94 26.36
N ARG A 342 -10.40 -14.15 25.63
CA ARG A 342 -10.39 -14.80 24.33
C ARG A 342 -10.30 -13.74 23.25
N THR A 343 -9.33 -13.90 22.36
CA THR A 343 -8.97 -12.88 21.39
C THR A 343 -8.76 -13.50 20.01
N ILE A 344 -9.22 -12.77 19.00
CA ILE A 344 -8.79 -12.98 17.62
C ILE A 344 -7.92 -11.78 17.26
N ALA A 345 -6.67 -12.02 16.92
CA ALA A 345 -5.74 -10.97 16.50
C ALA A 345 -5.56 -10.99 14.98
N ALA A 346 -5.26 -9.87 14.40
CA ALA A 346 -4.88 -9.76 13.00
C ALA A 346 -3.61 -8.92 12.87
N THR A 347 -2.68 -9.37 12.05
CA THR A 347 -1.40 -8.71 11.84
C THR A 347 -0.81 -9.09 10.48
N THR A 348 0.29 -8.47 10.09
CA THR A 348 1.05 -8.86 8.90
C THR A 348 2.10 -9.92 9.23
N TRP A 349 2.69 -10.53 8.19
CA TRP A 349 3.69 -11.56 8.38
C TRP A 349 4.94 -11.07 9.10
N SER A 350 5.49 -9.94 8.70
CA SER A 350 6.71 -9.39 9.31
C SER A 350 6.51 -9.03 10.78
N GLU A 351 5.37 -8.46 11.11
CA GLU A 351 5.02 -8.09 12.48
C GLU A 351 4.71 -9.30 13.36
N TYR A 352 4.09 -10.33 12.79
CA TYR A 352 3.91 -11.61 13.46
C TYR A 352 5.26 -12.23 13.84
N LYS A 353 6.20 -12.28 12.90
CA LYS A 353 7.55 -12.79 13.13
C LYS A 353 8.30 -11.97 14.18
N GLN A 354 8.14 -10.68 14.15
CA GLN A 354 8.87 -9.75 15.03
C GLN A 354 8.32 -9.73 16.46
N TYR A 355 6.99 -9.72 16.64
CA TYR A 355 6.36 -9.42 17.92
C TYR A 355 5.67 -10.63 18.58
N PHE A 356 5.15 -11.57 17.81
CA PHE A 356 4.40 -12.72 18.33
C PHE A 356 5.23 -13.99 18.40
N GLU A 357 5.92 -14.35 17.36
CA GLU A 357 6.68 -15.59 17.30
C GLU A 357 7.88 -15.61 18.27
N ARG A 358 8.51 -14.45 18.46
CA ARG A 358 9.65 -14.31 19.37
C ARG A 358 9.28 -14.24 20.84
N ASP A 359 8.03 -13.94 21.14
CA ASP A 359 7.53 -13.89 22.53
C ASP A 359 6.95 -15.24 22.92
N ALA A 360 7.66 -15.96 23.79
CA ALA A 360 7.27 -17.29 24.22
C ALA A 360 5.88 -17.34 24.90
N ALA A 361 5.48 -16.28 25.58
CA ALA A 361 4.18 -16.19 26.23
C ALA A 361 3.04 -16.09 25.22
N LEU A 362 3.22 -15.28 24.19
CA LEU A 362 2.24 -15.10 23.11
C LEU A 362 2.20 -16.28 22.16
N GLU A 363 3.34 -16.86 21.80
CA GLU A 363 3.42 -18.02 20.92
C GLU A 363 2.61 -19.22 21.48
N ARG A 364 2.64 -19.39 22.78
CA ARG A 364 1.88 -20.47 23.46
C ARG A 364 0.37 -20.23 23.50
N ARG A 365 -0.10 -19.02 23.23
CA ARG A 365 -1.51 -18.62 23.34
C ARG A 365 -2.20 -18.40 22.01
N PHE A 366 -1.44 -18.06 20.98
CA PHE A 366 -1.93 -17.79 19.64
C PHE A 366 -1.58 -18.92 18.68
N GLN A 367 -2.54 -19.30 17.87
CA GLN A 367 -2.36 -20.18 16.73
C GLN A 367 -2.53 -19.37 15.44
N MET A 368 -1.53 -19.43 14.59
CA MET A 368 -1.56 -18.72 13.32
C MET A 368 -2.58 -19.32 12.35
N VAL A 369 -3.38 -18.46 11.75
CA VAL A 369 -4.18 -18.74 10.55
C VAL A 369 -3.61 -17.89 9.43
N LYS A 370 -3.01 -18.54 8.45
CA LYS A 370 -2.44 -17.84 7.30
C LYS A 370 -3.55 -17.41 6.36
N VAL A 371 -3.63 -16.13 6.08
CA VAL A 371 -4.59 -15.54 5.15
C VAL A 371 -3.83 -15.07 3.92
N ASP A 372 -3.85 -15.89 2.89
CA ASP A 372 -3.19 -15.59 1.63
C ASP A 372 -4.08 -14.76 0.72
N GLU A 373 -3.46 -14.10 -0.23
CA GLU A 373 -4.17 -13.44 -1.31
C GLU A 373 -4.98 -14.49 -2.09
N PRO A 374 -6.29 -14.27 -2.33
CA PRO A 374 -7.11 -15.24 -3.04
C PRO A 374 -6.67 -15.37 -4.51
N ASP A 375 -6.95 -16.52 -5.13
CA ASP A 375 -6.81 -16.70 -6.56
C ASP A 375 -7.84 -15.85 -7.34
N ASP A 376 -7.71 -15.79 -8.66
CA ASP A 376 -8.57 -14.92 -9.47
C ASP A 376 -10.05 -15.33 -9.39
N ASP A 377 -10.36 -16.62 -9.41
CA ASP A 377 -11.73 -17.11 -9.34
C ASP A 377 -12.38 -16.83 -7.99
N THR A 378 -11.64 -17.05 -6.91
CA THR A 378 -12.09 -16.75 -5.54
C THR A 378 -12.26 -15.24 -5.33
N ALA A 379 -11.35 -14.44 -5.84
CA ALA A 379 -11.44 -12.98 -5.77
C ALA A 379 -12.65 -12.45 -6.56
N CYS A 380 -12.92 -13.00 -7.73
CA CYS A 380 -14.13 -12.69 -8.50
C CYS A 380 -15.41 -13.05 -7.73
N LEU A 381 -15.43 -14.19 -7.07
CA LEU A 381 -16.56 -14.61 -6.22
C LEU A 381 -16.78 -13.62 -5.07
N MET A 382 -15.73 -13.22 -4.39
CA MET A 382 -15.78 -12.21 -3.33
C MET A 382 -16.34 -10.88 -3.82
N LEU A 383 -15.87 -10.40 -4.96
CA LEU A 383 -16.33 -9.14 -5.55
C LEU A 383 -17.78 -9.20 -6.04
N ARG A 384 -18.22 -10.33 -6.58
CA ARG A 384 -19.63 -10.53 -6.98
C ARG A 384 -20.57 -10.42 -5.76
N GLY A 385 -20.12 -10.87 -4.60
CA GLY A 385 -20.86 -10.71 -3.35
C GLY A 385 -20.96 -9.26 -2.88
N LEU A 386 -20.03 -8.40 -3.26
CA LEU A 386 -19.95 -7.00 -2.83
C LEU A 386 -20.47 -6.02 -3.90
N LYS A 387 -20.53 -6.40 -5.18
CA LYS A 387 -20.80 -5.46 -6.26
C LYS A 387 -22.16 -4.78 -6.18
N SER A 388 -23.20 -5.46 -5.71
CA SER A 388 -24.53 -4.89 -5.55
C SER A 388 -24.55 -3.70 -4.61
N ARG A 389 -23.79 -3.76 -3.53
CA ARG A 389 -23.65 -2.66 -2.56
C ARG A 389 -23.03 -1.42 -3.20
N TYR A 390 -21.96 -1.58 -3.97
CA TYR A 390 -21.32 -0.47 -4.68
C TYR A 390 -22.16 0.05 -5.84
N ALA A 391 -22.83 -0.84 -6.55
CA ALA A 391 -23.78 -0.47 -7.60
C ALA A 391 -24.94 0.39 -7.07
N GLU A 392 -25.53 0.02 -5.96
CA GLU A 392 -26.58 0.81 -5.29
C GLU A 392 -26.08 2.16 -4.78
N HIS A 393 -24.88 2.16 -4.15
CA HIS A 393 -24.29 3.39 -3.62
C HIS A 393 -24.03 4.43 -4.71
N HIS A 394 -23.46 4.03 -5.83
CA HIS A 394 -23.16 4.92 -6.95
C HIS A 394 -24.31 5.07 -7.96
N GLY A 395 -25.33 4.24 -7.87
CA GLY A 395 -26.46 4.27 -8.80
C GLY A 395 -26.10 3.86 -10.22
N VAL A 396 -25.12 2.98 -10.41
CA VAL A 396 -24.65 2.49 -11.70
C VAL A 396 -24.66 0.97 -11.73
N HIS A 397 -24.76 0.39 -12.94
CA HIS A 397 -24.66 -1.05 -13.12
C HIS A 397 -23.19 -1.44 -13.30
N ILE A 398 -22.75 -2.48 -12.58
CA ILE A 398 -21.40 -3.04 -12.68
C ILE A 398 -21.52 -4.39 -13.41
N THR A 399 -20.87 -4.51 -14.56
CA THR A 399 -20.89 -5.76 -15.33
C THR A 399 -19.99 -6.83 -14.70
N ASP A 400 -20.28 -8.10 -14.95
CA ASP A 400 -19.42 -9.20 -14.50
C ASP A 400 -18.03 -9.15 -15.17
N GLU A 401 -17.97 -8.68 -16.40
CA GLU A 401 -16.71 -8.42 -17.11
C GLU A 401 -15.85 -7.38 -16.37
N ALA A 402 -16.46 -6.33 -15.81
CA ALA A 402 -15.77 -5.35 -14.99
C ALA A 402 -15.19 -5.96 -13.71
N VAL A 403 -15.92 -6.84 -13.06
CA VAL A 403 -15.43 -7.57 -11.86
C VAL A 403 -14.22 -8.42 -12.22
N ARG A 404 -14.30 -9.18 -13.29
CA ARG A 404 -13.20 -10.03 -13.77
C ARG A 404 -11.99 -9.21 -14.18
N ALA A 405 -12.20 -8.11 -14.89
CA ALA A 405 -11.14 -7.18 -15.27
C ALA A 405 -10.49 -6.52 -14.04
N ALA A 406 -11.27 -6.12 -13.04
CA ALA A 406 -10.76 -5.53 -11.80
C ALA A 406 -9.83 -6.50 -11.07
N VAL A 407 -10.19 -7.77 -10.98
CA VAL A 407 -9.34 -8.80 -10.35
C VAL A 407 -8.07 -9.03 -11.17
N THR A 408 -8.20 -9.31 -12.45
CA THR A 408 -7.07 -9.67 -13.32
C THR A 408 -6.08 -8.53 -13.47
N LEU A 409 -6.56 -7.33 -13.79
CA LEU A 409 -5.70 -6.18 -14.02
C LEU A 409 -5.08 -5.66 -12.73
N SER A 410 -5.81 -5.68 -11.62
CA SER A 410 -5.24 -5.25 -10.33
C SER A 410 -4.15 -6.21 -9.84
N ARG A 411 -4.34 -7.51 -10.02
CA ARG A 411 -3.30 -8.49 -9.69
C ARG A 411 -2.02 -8.22 -10.45
N ARG A 412 -2.14 -7.92 -11.73
CA ARG A 412 -1.01 -7.77 -12.64
C ARG A 412 -0.31 -6.42 -12.51
N HIS A 413 -1.06 -5.34 -12.34
CA HIS A 413 -0.55 -3.98 -12.44
C HIS A 413 -0.51 -3.19 -11.12
N LEU A 414 -1.38 -3.49 -10.17
CA LEU A 414 -1.37 -2.88 -8.83
C LEU A 414 -0.58 -3.73 -7.85
N THR A 415 0.72 -3.67 -7.95
CA THR A 415 1.63 -4.39 -7.05
C THR A 415 1.85 -3.59 -5.76
N GLY A 416 2.02 -4.28 -4.65
CA GLY A 416 2.14 -3.65 -3.33
C GLY A 416 0.82 -3.55 -2.55
N ARG A 417 -0.29 -3.88 -3.16
CA ARG A 417 -1.60 -4.05 -2.51
C ARG A 417 -2.11 -5.47 -2.77
N GLN A 418 -3.06 -5.92 -2.01
CA GLN A 418 -3.56 -7.30 -2.05
C GLN A 418 -5.01 -7.38 -2.51
N LEU A 419 -5.35 -8.48 -3.19
CA LEU A 419 -6.73 -8.84 -3.45
C LEU A 419 -7.40 -9.34 -2.15
N PRO A 420 -8.69 -9.11 -1.92
CA PRO A 420 -9.65 -8.43 -2.84
C PRO A 420 -9.67 -6.89 -2.73
N ASP A 421 -8.98 -6.31 -1.76
CA ASP A 421 -9.11 -4.89 -1.42
C ASP A 421 -8.76 -3.96 -2.59
N LYS A 422 -7.66 -4.21 -3.29
CA LYS A 422 -7.28 -3.40 -4.46
C LYS A 422 -8.28 -3.45 -5.60
N ALA A 423 -8.92 -4.59 -5.82
CA ALA A 423 -9.97 -4.73 -6.84
C ALA A 423 -11.28 -4.06 -6.39
N VAL A 424 -11.60 -4.10 -5.12
CA VAL A 424 -12.75 -3.37 -4.56
C VAL A 424 -12.59 -1.87 -4.73
N ASP A 425 -11.44 -1.32 -4.38
CA ASP A 425 -11.14 0.10 -4.58
C ASP A 425 -11.21 0.50 -6.06
N LEU A 426 -10.75 -0.37 -6.93
CA LEU A 426 -10.77 -0.17 -8.37
C LEU A 426 -12.21 -0.10 -8.90
N LEU A 427 -13.08 -1.01 -8.48
CA LEU A 427 -14.51 -0.98 -8.85
C LEU A 427 -15.24 0.22 -8.25
N ASP A 428 -14.92 0.57 -7.02
CA ASP A 428 -15.49 1.75 -6.36
C ASP A 428 -15.13 3.03 -7.12
N THR A 429 -13.87 3.20 -7.46
CA THR A 429 -13.38 4.35 -8.24
C THR A 429 -13.98 4.38 -9.65
N ALA A 430 -14.03 3.24 -10.33
CA ALA A 430 -14.64 3.14 -11.65
C ALA A 430 -16.13 3.48 -11.62
N SER A 431 -16.83 3.01 -10.61
CA SER A 431 -18.25 3.31 -10.40
C SER A 431 -18.49 4.81 -10.13
N ALA A 432 -17.65 5.41 -9.33
CA ALA A 432 -17.69 6.85 -9.07
C ALA A 432 -17.44 7.68 -10.34
N ARG A 433 -16.50 7.27 -11.18
CA ARG A 433 -16.22 7.94 -12.46
C ARG A 433 -17.40 7.85 -13.43
N ILE A 434 -18.05 6.71 -13.53
CA ILE A 434 -19.25 6.54 -14.36
C ILE A 434 -20.39 7.44 -13.84
N ARG A 435 -20.59 7.48 -12.52
CA ARG A 435 -21.57 8.37 -11.92
C ARG A 435 -21.28 9.85 -12.23
N MET A 436 -20.03 10.25 -12.09
CA MET A 436 -19.59 11.62 -12.41
C MET A 436 -19.77 11.91 -13.91
N SER A 437 -19.47 10.97 -14.79
CA SER A 437 -19.64 11.17 -16.24
C SER A 437 -21.07 11.40 -16.67
N LEU A 438 -22.04 10.80 -15.95
CA LEU A 438 -23.46 11.00 -16.18
C LEU A 438 -23.98 12.37 -15.69
N GLU A 439 -23.31 12.99 -14.73
CA GLU A 439 -23.74 14.24 -14.09
C GLU A 439 -22.93 15.47 -14.54
N THR A 440 -21.74 15.26 -15.13
CA THR A 440 -20.83 16.35 -15.51
C THR A 440 -20.59 16.39 -17.01
N VAL A 441 -20.09 17.53 -17.49
CA VAL A 441 -19.65 17.68 -18.88
C VAL A 441 -18.40 16.82 -19.13
N PRO A 442 -18.32 16.06 -20.24
CA PRO A 442 -17.16 15.24 -20.54
C PRO A 442 -15.85 16.03 -20.62
N GLU A 443 -14.76 15.44 -20.17
CA GLU A 443 -13.43 16.05 -20.13
C GLU A 443 -12.95 16.54 -21.50
N PRO A 444 -13.13 15.80 -22.64
CA PRO A 444 -12.72 16.31 -23.96
C PRO A 444 -13.38 17.63 -24.33
N LEU A 445 -14.66 17.83 -24.02
CA LEU A 445 -15.35 19.09 -24.25
C LEU A 445 -14.79 20.22 -23.40
N THR A 446 -14.54 19.96 -22.11
CA THR A 446 -13.94 20.94 -21.19
C THR A 446 -12.54 21.32 -21.64
N ARG A 447 -11.74 20.37 -22.06
CA ARG A 447 -10.39 20.60 -22.56
C ARG A 447 -10.36 21.47 -23.81
N LEU A 448 -11.20 21.17 -24.80
CA LEU A 448 -11.29 21.96 -26.03
C LEU A 448 -11.76 23.38 -25.77
N LYS A 449 -12.74 23.57 -24.88
CA LYS A 449 -13.20 24.89 -24.48
C LYS A 449 -12.09 25.70 -23.78
N ALA A 450 -11.29 25.04 -22.92
CA ALA A 450 -10.16 25.67 -22.28
C ALA A 450 -9.07 26.05 -23.28
N GLN A 451 -8.75 25.18 -24.26
CA GLN A 451 -7.80 25.50 -25.34
C GLN A 451 -8.28 26.69 -26.17
N LEU A 452 -9.57 26.71 -26.54
CA LEU A 452 -10.17 27.81 -27.30
C LEU A 452 -10.07 29.12 -26.52
N THR A 453 -10.35 29.10 -25.23
CA THR A 453 -10.21 30.29 -24.37
C THR A 453 -8.74 30.76 -24.30
N ALA A 454 -7.79 29.82 -24.13
CA ALA A 454 -6.36 30.13 -24.08
C ALA A 454 -5.86 30.76 -25.40
N LEU A 455 -6.29 30.22 -26.54
CA LEU A 455 -5.97 30.78 -27.86
C LEU A 455 -6.60 32.15 -28.05
N GLY A 456 -7.80 32.39 -27.58
CA GLY A 456 -8.47 33.67 -27.59
C GLY A 456 -7.73 34.72 -26.77
N MET A 457 -7.23 34.36 -25.61
CA MET A 457 -6.41 35.23 -24.75
C MET A 457 -5.05 35.56 -25.42
N GLU A 458 -4.38 34.57 -26.00
CA GLU A 458 -3.13 34.80 -26.75
C GLU A 458 -3.36 35.71 -27.94
N LYS A 459 -4.41 35.47 -28.73
CA LYS A 459 -4.80 36.33 -29.88
C LYS A 459 -5.03 37.75 -29.45
N GLN A 460 -5.73 37.98 -28.36
CA GLN A 460 -5.97 39.34 -27.87
C GLN A 460 -4.71 40.01 -27.40
N ALA A 461 -3.82 39.31 -26.71
CA ALA A 461 -2.52 39.88 -26.31
C ALA A 461 -1.65 40.27 -27.51
N LEU A 462 -1.63 39.46 -28.55
CA LEU A 462 -0.91 39.76 -29.79
C LEU A 462 -1.52 40.92 -30.58
N LEU A 463 -2.86 41.04 -30.59
CA LEU A 463 -3.55 42.17 -31.19
C LEU A 463 -3.26 43.49 -30.45
N GLU A 464 -3.19 43.45 -29.12
CA GLU A 464 -2.79 44.61 -28.31
C GLU A 464 -1.34 45.04 -28.60
N ASP A 465 -0.42 44.06 -28.74
CA ASP A 465 0.97 44.34 -29.13
C ASP A 465 1.05 45.00 -30.51
N ILE A 466 0.27 44.55 -31.49
CA ILE A 466 0.20 45.15 -32.84
C ILE A 466 -0.36 46.56 -32.77
N ALA A 467 -1.37 46.83 -31.95
CA ALA A 467 -1.98 48.14 -31.77
C ALA A 467 -1.00 49.16 -31.21
N VAL A 468 0.00 48.72 -30.44
CA VAL A 468 1.11 49.58 -29.93
C VAL A 468 2.32 49.68 -30.86
N GLY A 469 2.25 49.06 -32.06
CA GLY A 469 3.28 49.17 -33.10
C GLY A 469 4.27 48.02 -33.21
N ASN A 470 4.08 46.90 -32.49
CA ASN A 470 4.91 45.72 -32.58
C ASN A 470 4.31 44.72 -33.59
N ASN A 471 4.78 44.70 -34.82
CA ASN A 471 4.23 43.89 -35.90
C ASN A 471 4.90 42.51 -36.09
N SER A 472 5.66 42.02 -35.11
CA SER A 472 6.45 40.78 -35.25
C SER A 472 5.64 39.49 -35.16
N HIS A 473 4.32 39.56 -34.95
CA HIS A 473 3.49 38.40 -34.61
C HIS A 473 2.44 38.02 -35.67
N GLY A 474 2.54 38.49 -36.93
CA GLY A 474 1.56 38.22 -37.96
C GLY A 474 1.38 36.77 -38.34
N GLU A 475 2.48 36.01 -38.40
CA GLU A 475 2.42 34.57 -38.69
C GLU A 475 1.75 33.79 -37.58
N ARG A 476 2.02 34.12 -36.33
CA ARG A 476 1.39 33.46 -35.19
C ARG A 476 -0.12 33.70 -35.14
N LEU A 477 -0.59 34.90 -35.49
CA LEU A 477 -2.03 35.19 -35.56
C LEU A 477 -2.74 34.35 -36.60
N VAL A 478 -2.15 34.15 -37.79
CA VAL A 478 -2.74 33.25 -38.81
C VAL A 478 -2.80 31.83 -38.32
N THR A 479 -1.76 31.34 -37.63
CA THR A 479 -1.73 30.01 -37.06
C THR A 479 -2.81 29.85 -35.98
N ILE A 480 -2.97 30.86 -35.10
CA ILE A 480 -4.01 30.84 -34.06
C ILE A 480 -5.42 30.79 -34.67
N GLU A 481 -5.69 31.56 -35.72
CA GLU A 481 -6.98 31.56 -36.41
C GLU A 481 -7.30 30.19 -37.01
N GLN A 482 -6.30 29.51 -37.60
CA GLN A 482 -6.46 28.16 -38.13
C GLN A 482 -6.70 27.13 -37.01
N GLU A 483 -5.95 27.21 -35.93
CA GLU A 483 -6.14 26.36 -34.77
C GLU A 483 -7.54 26.55 -34.14
N GLU A 484 -8.00 27.80 -34.00
CA GLU A 484 -9.34 28.11 -33.51
C GLU A 484 -10.44 27.52 -34.38
N ILE A 485 -10.34 27.61 -35.69
CA ILE A 485 -11.33 27.02 -36.61
C ILE A 485 -11.34 25.50 -36.46
N GLY A 486 -10.15 24.88 -36.41
CA GLY A 486 -10.07 23.43 -36.20
C GLY A 486 -10.70 22.98 -34.87
N ILE A 487 -10.46 23.70 -33.79
CA ILE A 487 -11.02 23.42 -32.46
C ILE A 487 -12.52 23.63 -32.43
N ILE A 488 -13.05 24.68 -33.06
CA ILE A 488 -14.49 24.94 -33.14
C ILE A 488 -15.22 23.83 -33.90
N LEU A 489 -14.67 23.34 -35.00
CA LEU A 489 -15.24 22.22 -35.75
C LEU A 489 -15.24 20.94 -34.94
N GLU A 490 -14.14 20.64 -34.27
CA GLU A 490 -14.03 19.46 -33.41
C GLU A 490 -14.99 19.54 -32.20
N LEU A 491 -15.08 20.73 -31.59
CA LEU A 491 -16.01 20.98 -30.48
C LEU A 491 -17.47 20.80 -30.89
N ASP A 492 -17.90 21.33 -32.05
CA ASP A 492 -19.25 21.15 -32.57
C ASP A 492 -19.57 19.67 -32.82
N ALA A 493 -18.64 18.92 -33.40
CA ALA A 493 -18.82 17.48 -33.61
C ALA A 493 -18.99 16.73 -32.30
N LEU A 494 -18.17 17.03 -31.31
CA LEU A 494 -18.25 16.41 -29.98
C LEU A 494 -19.51 16.83 -29.19
N GLU A 495 -19.94 18.08 -29.28
CA GLU A 495 -21.18 18.52 -28.64
C GLU A 495 -22.41 17.85 -29.23
N THR A 496 -22.45 17.63 -30.56
CA THR A 496 -23.51 16.87 -31.21
C THR A 496 -23.51 15.41 -30.73
N GLN A 497 -22.36 14.79 -30.71
CA GLN A 497 -22.19 13.43 -30.22
C GLN A 497 -22.63 13.32 -28.74
N TYR A 498 -22.21 14.24 -27.89
CA TYR A 498 -22.59 14.27 -26.49
C TYR A 498 -24.09 14.39 -26.27
N GLY A 499 -24.75 15.27 -27.03
CA GLY A 499 -26.20 15.44 -26.95
C GLY A 499 -26.95 14.16 -27.33
N GLU A 500 -26.50 13.46 -28.36
CA GLU A 500 -27.08 12.17 -28.79
C GLU A 500 -26.80 11.07 -27.77
N GLU A 501 -25.59 10.97 -27.27
CA GLU A 501 -25.24 9.99 -26.23
C GLU A 501 -26.06 10.23 -24.94
N LEU A 502 -26.22 11.48 -24.52
CA LEU A 502 -27.01 11.83 -23.35
C LEU A 502 -28.49 11.43 -23.52
N ARG A 503 -29.07 11.72 -24.68
CA ARG A 503 -30.46 11.35 -24.98
C ARG A 503 -30.67 9.83 -24.96
N LEU A 504 -29.76 9.07 -25.60
CA LEU A 504 -29.85 7.61 -25.64
C LEU A 504 -29.62 7.00 -24.24
N THR A 505 -28.68 7.56 -23.46
CA THR A 505 -28.41 7.10 -22.10
C THR A 505 -29.60 7.31 -21.17
N GLU A 506 -30.26 8.46 -21.24
CA GLU A 506 -31.48 8.72 -20.47
C GLU A 506 -32.63 7.77 -20.85
N GLN A 507 -32.82 7.46 -22.16
CA GLN A 507 -33.78 6.48 -22.59
C GLN A 507 -33.47 5.08 -22.09
N LEU A 508 -32.19 4.67 -22.13
CA LEU A 508 -31.74 3.37 -21.62
C LEU A 508 -31.99 3.22 -20.13
N LEU A 509 -31.66 4.23 -19.33
CA LEU A 509 -31.89 4.22 -17.89
C LEU A 509 -33.39 4.11 -17.56
N ALA A 510 -34.23 4.83 -18.30
CA ALA A 510 -35.68 4.74 -18.15
C ALA A 510 -36.20 3.33 -18.52
N CYS A 511 -35.73 2.72 -19.62
CA CYS A 511 -36.08 1.38 -20.01
C CYS A 511 -35.62 0.30 -19.03
N ARG A 512 -34.50 0.47 -18.38
CA ARG A 512 -34.00 -0.46 -17.34
C ARG A 512 -34.86 -0.48 -16.08
N GLN A 513 -35.48 0.63 -15.75
CA GLN A 513 -36.37 0.72 -14.60
C GLN A 513 -37.77 0.15 -14.89
N ASP A 514 -38.16 0.08 -16.14
CA ASP A 514 -39.46 -0.43 -16.56
C ASP A 514 -39.32 -1.79 -17.25
N ILE A 515 -39.78 -2.85 -16.57
CA ILE A 515 -39.73 -4.23 -17.09
C ILE A 515 -40.48 -4.40 -18.42
N SER A 516 -41.56 -3.65 -18.65
CA SER A 516 -42.35 -3.70 -19.89
C SER A 516 -41.57 -3.21 -21.12
N ARG A 517 -40.50 -2.45 -20.92
CA ARG A 517 -39.66 -1.85 -21.96
C ARG A 517 -38.32 -2.54 -22.18
N HIS A 518 -38.04 -3.66 -21.51
CA HIS A 518 -36.76 -4.37 -21.60
C HIS A 518 -36.47 -4.87 -23.05
N ALA A 519 -37.47 -5.08 -23.87
CA ALA A 519 -37.26 -5.46 -25.28
C ALA A 519 -36.59 -4.36 -26.11
N GLU A 520 -36.70 -3.10 -25.71
CA GLU A 520 -36.10 -1.95 -26.39
C GLU A 520 -34.62 -1.72 -26.04
N ILE A 521 -34.14 -2.33 -24.95
CA ILE A 521 -32.79 -2.08 -24.41
C ILE A 521 -31.70 -2.47 -25.42
N ALA A 522 -31.82 -3.62 -26.07
CA ALA A 522 -30.82 -4.11 -27.03
C ALA A 522 -30.69 -3.17 -28.24
N ASP A 523 -31.80 -2.65 -28.74
CA ASP A 523 -31.83 -1.71 -29.86
C ASP A 523 -31.21 -0.36 -29.47
N LEU A 524 -31.52 0.15 -28.29
CA LEU A 524 -30.96 1.39 -27.78
C LEU A 524 -29.45 1.27 -27.50
N LEU A 525 -28.97 0.14 -26.97
CA LEU A 525 -27.56 -0.12 -26.79
C LEU A 525 -26.80 -0.14 -28.10
N GLN A 526 -27.40 -0.74 -29.17
CA GLN A 526 -26.80 -0.77 -30.49
C GLN A 526 -26.70 0.65 -31.09
N LYS A 527 -27.74 1.45 -30.95
CA LYS A 527 -27.75 2.87 -31.37
C LYS A 527 -26.69 3.69 -30.62
N LEU A 528 -26.60 3.51 -29.32
CA LEU A 528 -25.57 4.19 -28.48
C LEU A 528 -24.17 3.81 -28.94
N SER A 529 -23.90 2.53 -29.16
CA SER A 529 -22.60 2.06 -29.65
C SER A 529 -22.27 2.66 -31.04
N GLY A 530 -23.23 2.78 -31.89
CA GLY A 530 -23.08 3.42 -33.22
C GLY A 530 -22.73 4.91 -33.13
N VAL A 531 -23.36 5.63 -32.22
CA VAL A 531 -23.07 7.05 -31.98
C VAL A 531 -21.66 7.25 -31.32
N GLN A 532 -21.32 6.39 -30.41
CA GLN A 532 -19.99 6.46 -29.73
C GLN A 532 -18.82 6.12 -30.65
N ASN A 533 -19.01 5.24 -31.61
CA ASN A 533 -18.02 4.86 -32.61
C ASN A 533 -16.61 4.62 -32.05
N GLY A 534 -16.52 3.86 -30.98
CA GLY A 534 -15.24 3.54 -30.31
C GLY A 534 -14.64 4.62 -29.38
N SER A 535 -15.24 5.81 -29.34
CA SER A 535 -14.79 6.93 -28.48
C SER A 535 -15.94 7.47 -27.64
N PRO A 536 -16.34 6.75 -26.57
CA PRO A 536 -17.47 7.13 -25.75
C PRO A 536 -17.17 8.42 -24.94
N LEU A 537 -18.12 9.35 -24.92
CA LEU A 537 -18.11 10.54 -24.07
C LEU A 537 -18.81 10.30 -22.74
N LEU A 538 -19.84 9.46 -22.72
CA LEU A 538 -20.57 9.04 -21.52
C LEU A 538 -20.37 7.55 -21.30
N GLY A 539 -20.11 7.19 -20.04
CA GLY A 539 -20.15 5.80 -19.60
C GLY A 539 -21.53 5.48 -19.04
N LEU A 540 -22.17 4.42 -19.54
CA LEU A 540 -23.44 3.93 -19.03
C LEU A 540 -23.25 2.95 -17.87
N ASP A 541 -22.38 1.98 -18.07
CA ASP A 541 -22.07 0.92 -17.13
C ASP A 541 -20.59 0.87 -16.82
N VAL A 542 -20.28 0.30 -15.66
CA VAL A 542 -18.90 -0.05 -15.32
C VAL A 542 -18.54 -1.32 -16.07
N ASP A 543 -17.68 -1.22 -17.07
CA ASP A 543 -17.19 -2.31 -17.90
C ASP A 543 -15.67 -2.51 -17.74
N ALA A 544 -15.12 -3.48 -18.45
CA ALA A 544 -13.68 -3.75 -18.42
C ALA A 544 -12.83 -2.54 -18.85
N ARG A 545 -13.31 -1.76 -19.81
CA ARG A 545 -12.61 -0.57 -20.29
C ARG A 545 -12.55 0.53 -19.23
N THR A 546 -13.64 0.75 -18.50
CA THR A 546 -13.68 1.73 -17.40
C THR A 546 -12.66 1.38 -16.32
N VAL A 547 -12.62 0.12 -15.93
CA VAL A 547 -11.66 -0.41 -14.96
C VAL A 547 -10.22 -0.24 -15.47
N ALA A 548 -9.96 -0.59 -16.71
CA ALA A 548 -8.65 -0.43 -17.33
C ALA A 548 -8.22 1.05 -17.39
N THR A 549 -9.14 1.96 -17.65
CA THR A 549 -8.86 3.41 -17.67
C THR A 549 -8.40 3.90 -16.29
N VAL A 550 -9.02 3.44 -15.21
CA VAL A 550 -8.61 3.77 -13.84
C VAL A 550 -7.19 3.28 -13.56
N ILE A 551 -6.89 2.05 -13.94
CA ILE A 551 -5.53 1.48 -13.79
C ILE A 551 -4.51 2.24 -14.62
N ALA A 552 -4.85 2.61 -15.86
CA ALA A 552 -3.97 3.41 -16.71
C ALA A 552 -3.59 4.73 -16.05
N ASP A 553 -4.55 5.40 -15.42
CA ASP A 553 -4.31 6.65 -14.68
C ASP A 553 -3.44 6.44 -13.43
N TRP A 554 -3.68 5.37 -12.70
CA TRP A 554 -2.94 5.10 -11.45
C TRP A 554 -1.51 4.62 -11.68
N THR A 555 -1.28 3.83 -12.71
CA THR A 555 0.02 3.17 -12.96
C THR A 555 0.84 3.81 -14.06
N GLY A 556 0.22 4.61 -14.92
CA GLY A 556 0.85 5.16 -16.12
C GLY A 556 1.00 4.15 -17.26
N VAL A 557 0.50 2.93 -17.13
CA VAL A 557 0.50 1.93 -18.21
C VAL A 557 -0.51 2.37 -19.28
N PRO A 558 -0.13 2.36 -20.58
CA PRO A 558 -1.04 2.76 -21.64
C PRO A 558 -2.30 1.90 -21.68
N LEU A 559 -3.46 2.53 -21.89
CA LEU A 559 -4.75 1.81 -21.97
C LEU A 559 -4.75 0.72 -23.05
N SER A 560 -4.10 0.98 -24.17
CA SER A 560 -3.93 0.00 -25.26
C SER A 560 -3.24 -1.28 -24.81
N SER A 561 -2.22 -1.17 -23.95
CA SER A 561 -1.52 -2.33 -23.36
C SER A 561 -2.42 -3.12 -22.41
N LEU A 562 -3.25 -2.45 -21.65
CA LEU A 562 -4.18 -3.07 -20.69
C LEU A 562 -5.33 -3.82 -21.39
N MET A 563 -5.77 -3.33 -22.52
CA MET A 563 -6.88 -3.90 -23.29
C MET A 563 -6.45 -4.96 -24.32
N LYS A 564 -5.16 -5.23 -24.45
CA LYS A 564 -4.66 -6.26 -25.36
C LYS A 564 -5.13 -7.67 -24.95
N ASN A 565 -5.52 -8.44 -25.94
CA ASN A 565 -5.83 -9.85 -25.74
C ASN A 565 -4.51 -10.64 -25.64
N GLU A 566 -4.21 -11.14 -24.45
CA GLU A 566 -2.98 -11.90 -24.19
C GLU A 566 -2.81 -13.11 -25.11
N GLN A 567 -3.89 -13.79 -25.45
CA GLN A 567 -3.84 -14.97 -26.34
C GLN A 567 -3.42 -14.58 -27.75
N THR A 568 -4.00 -13.51 -28.29
CA THR A 568 -3.64 -13.00 -29.62
C THR A 568 -2.22 -12.43 -29.64
N GLU A 569 -1.81 -11.75 -28.61
CA GLU A 569 -0.45 -11.21 -28.48
C GLU A 569 0.60 -12.31 -28.43
N LEU A 570 0.35 -13.41 -27.72
CA LEU A 570 1.28 -14.55 -27.68
C LEU A 570 1.40 -15.27 -29.02
N LEU A 571 0.34 -15.30 -29.84
CA LEU A 571 0.40 -15.89 -31.18
C LEU A 571 1.28 -15.08 -32.13
N SER A 572 1.39 -13.78 -31.94
CA SER A 572 2.22 -12.87 -32.75
C SER A 572 3.51 -12.41 -32.01
N LEU A 573 3.88 -13.09 -30.93
CA LEU A 573 5.00 -12.65 -30.09
C LEU A 573 6.32 -12.60 -30.85
N GLU A 574 6.65 -13.62 -31.66
CA GLU A 574 7.88 -13.63 -32.46
C GLU A 574 7.96 -12.42 -33.39
N ASP A 575 6.86 -12.11 -34.08
CA ASP A 575 6.83 -11.02 -35.06
C ASP A 575 7.01 -9.67 -34.37
N ASN A 576 6.38 -9.51 -33.21
CA ASN A 576 6.49 -8.29 -32.39
C ASN A 576 7.93 -8.12 -31.83
N LEU A 577 8.54 -9.21 -31.37
CA LEU A 577 9.92 -9.19 -30.88
C LEU A 577 10.92 -8.93 -32.02
N ALA A 578 10.69 -9.49 -33.17
CA ALA A 578 11.55 -9.34 -34.34
C ALA A 578 11.62 -7.90 -34.85
N ARG A 579 10.63 -7.07 -34.57
CA ARG A 579 10.65 -5.63 -34.89
C ARG A 579 11.72 -4.88 -34.11
N ARG A 580 12.03 -5.33 -32.88
CA ARG A 580 13.04 -4.70 -32.02
C ARG A 580 14.36 -5.46 -32.04
N VAL A 581 14.33 -6.77 -32.06
CA VAL A 581 15.49 -7.66 -32.04
C VAL A 581 15.66 -8.24 -33.42
N VAL A 582 16.58 -7.71 -34.20
CA VAL A 582 16.80 -8.04 -35.61
C VAL A 582 17.85 -9.14 -35.73
N GLY A 583 17.58 -10.09 -36.59
CA GLY A 583 18.56 -11.12 -36.97
C GLY A 583 18.64 -12.32 -36.01
N GLN A 584 17.71 -12.50 -35.13
CA GLN A 584 17.68 -13.58 -34.14
C GLN A 584 16.36 -14.40 -34.20
N ASP A 585 15.84 -14.65 -35.37
CA ASP A 585 14.52 -15.25 -35.55
C ASP A 585 14.39 -16.63 -34.89
N ALA A 586 15.41 -17.47 -35.00
CA ALA A 586 15.43 -18.79 -34.36
C ALA A 586 15.39 -18.71 -32.83
N ALA A 587 16.14 -17.76 -32.25
CA ALA A 587 16.15 -17.51 -30.81
C ALA A 587 14.79 -17.01 -30.29
N LEU A 588 14.21 -16.05 -30.98
CA LEU A 588 12.90 -15.48 -30.64
C LEU A 588 11.79 -16.51 -30.77
N ASN A 589 11.84 -17.35 -31.80
CA ASN A 589 10.89 -18.45 -31.99
C ASN A 589 10.97 -19.47 -30.83
N ALA A 590 12.16 -19.85 -30.41
CA ALA A 590 12.34 -20.76 -29.27
C ALA A 590 11.75 -20.20 -27.96
N ILE A 591 11.98 -18.91 -27.68
CA ILE A 591 11.43 -18.22 -26.52
C ILE A 591 9.90 -18.17 -26.60
N ALA A 592 9.35 -17.78 -27.73
CA ALA A 592 7.92 -17.65 -27.92
C ALA A 592 7.17 -18.99 -27.79
N GLN A 593 7.72 -20.05 -28.33
CA GLN A 593 7.16 -21.42 -28.21
C GLN A 593 7.08 -21.88 -26.75
N ARG A 594 8.12 -21.64 -25.99
CA ARG A 594 8.15 -22.01 -24.57
C ARG A 594 7.13 -21.19 -23.76
N LEU A 595 7.00 -19.92 -24.02
CA LEU A 595 6.03 -19.05 -23.35
C LEU A 595 4.58 -19.42 -23.69
N ARG A 596 4.32 -19.81 -24.92
CA ARG A 596 2.99 -20.33 -25.33
C ARG A 596 2.67 -21.63 -24.60
N ALA A 597 3.60 -22.54 -24.48
CA ALA A 597 3.41 -23.79 -23.75
C ALA A 597 3.09 -23.54 -22.26
N ALA A 598 3.76 -22.58 -21.64
CA ALA A 598 3.47 -22.18 -20.27
C ALA A 598 2.06 -21.57 -20.10
N LYS A 599 1.64 -20.74 -21.05
CA LYS A 599 0.33 -20.06 -20.99
C LYS A 599 -0.84 -21.03 -21.17
N THR A 600 -0.66 -22.09 -21.98
CA THR A 600 -1.71 -23.09 -22.20
C THR A 600 -1.80 -24.14 -21.07
N GLY A 601 -0.93 -24.07 -20.07
CA GLY A 601 -0.90 -25.02 -18.97
C GLY A 601 -0.29 -26.39 -19.31
N LEU A 602 0.29 -26.53 -20.50
CA LEU A 602 0.91 -27.78 -20.95
C LEU A 602 2.34 -27.97 -20.43
N ALA A 603 2.96 -26.91 -19.93
CA ALA A 603 4.25 -26.96 -19.28
C ALA A 603 4.11 -27.26 -17.76
N PRO A 604 5.17 -27.74 -17.07
CA PRO A 604 5.14 -27.89 -15.62
C PRO A 604 4.78 -26.60 -14.89
N GLU A 605 3.78 -26.66 -14.00
CA GLU A 605 3.23 -25.48 -13.32
C GLU A 605 4.10 -24.95 -12.15
N ASN A 606 5.09 -25.69 -11.75
CA ASN A 606 5.85 -25.43 -10.51
C ASN A 606 7.02 -24.45 -10.69
N GLY A 607 7.31 -23.98 -11.88
CA GLY A 607 8.43 -23.08 -12.13
C GLY A 607 7.99 -21.76 -12.76
N PRO A 608 8.93 -20.85 -13.03
CA PRO A 608 8.68 -19.66 -13.83
C PRO A 608 8.08 -19.99 -15.19
N GLN A 609 7.44 -19.04 -15.85
CA GLN A 609 6.86 -19.24 -17.17
C GLN A 609 7.89 -19.65 -18.22
N GLY A 610 9.12 -19.19 -18.07
CA GLY A 610 10.24 -19.62 -18.89
C GLY A 610 11.55 -19.24 -18.23
N VAL A 611 12.53 -20.11 -18.33
CA VAL A 611 13.90 -19.86 -17.89
C VAL A 611 14.82 -20.11 -19.07
N PHE A 612 15.53 -19.08 -19.52
CA PHE A 612 16.35 -19.11 -20.71
C PHE A 612 17.78 -18.66 -20.42
N LEU A 613 18.74 -19.39 -20.95
CA LEU A 613 20.12 -18.95 -21.01
C LEU A 613 20.43 -18.47 -22.42
N LEU A 614 20.68 -17.16 -22.56
CA LEU A 614 21.01 -16.54 -23.82
C LEU A 614 22.52 -16.53 -24.00
N VAL A 615 23.01 -17.29 -24.95
CA VAL A 615 24.43 -17.49 -25.24
C VAL A 615 24.74 -16.91 -26.60
N GLY A 616 25.82 -16.16 -26.69
CA GLY A 616 26.28 -15.63 -27.98
C GLY A 616 27.19 -14.41 -27.80
N PRO A 617 27.73 -13.90 -28.93
CA PRO A 617 28.59 -12.72 -28.87
C PRO A 617 27.93 -11.50 -28.29
N SER A 618 28.71 -10.57 -27.76
CA SER A 618 28.22 -9.30 -27.24
C SER A 618 27.59 -8.45 -28.35
N GLY A 619 26.52 -7.72 -27.97
CA GLY A 619 25.84 -6.80 -28.88
C GLY A 619 24.94 -7.45 -29.94
N THR A 620 24.49 -8.67 -29.70
CA THR A 620 23.59 -9.43 -30.61
C THR A 620 22.10 -9.32 -30.28
N GLY A 621 21.74 -8.56 -29.25
CA GLY A 621 20.35 -8.26 -28.89
C GLY A 621 19.81 -9.03 -27.68
N LYS A 622 20.67 -9.61 -26.83
CA LYS A 622 20.25 -10.34 -25.61
C LYS A 622 19.51 -9.42 -24.62
N THR A 623 20.10 -8.27 -24.30
CA THR A 623 19.46 -7.29 -23.41
C THR A 623 18.24 -6.66 -24.05
N GLU A 624 18.28 -6.37 -25.34
CA GLU A 624 17.14 -5.83 -26.07
C GLU A 624 15.96 -6.81 -26.10
N THR A 625 16.22 -8.11 -26.13
CA THR A 625 15.20 -9.14 -26.00
C THR A 625 14.48 -9.07 -24.66
N ALA A 626 15.22 -8.84 -23.57
CA ALA A 626 14.63 -8.68 -22.24
C ALA A 626 13.70 -7.46 -22.17
N GLN A 627 14.14 -6.33 -22.69
CA GLN A 627 13.33 -5.11 -22.75
C GLN A 627 12.09 -5.29 -23.63
N ALA A 628 12.24 -5.93 -24.78
CA ALA A 628 11.13 -6.22 -25.69
C ALA A 628 10.09 -7.16 -25.07
N LEU A 629 10.53 -8.20 -24.37
CA LEU A 629 9.65 -9.11 -23.64
C LEU A 629 8.89 -8.41 -22.52
N ALA A 630 9.57 -7.53 -21.75
CA ALA A 630 8.91 -6.76 -20.70
C ALA A 630 7.81 -5.86 -21.28
N ASP A 631 8.06 -5.20 -22.40
CA ASP A 631 7.06 -4.38 -23.07
C ASP A 631 5.88 -5.20 -23.60
N GLU A 632 6.16 -6.31 -24.30
CA GLU A 632 5.12 -7.11 -24.96
C GLU A 632 4.28 -7.92 -23.97
N LEU A 633 4.89 -8.51 -22.94
CA LEU A 633 4.20 -9.38 -22.01
C LEU A 633 3.61 -8.64 -20.81
N PHE A 634 4.28 -7.61 -20.31
CA PHE A 634 3.96 -6.99 -19.01
C PHE A 634 3.74 -5.47 -19.09
N GLY A 635 3.63 -4.93 -20.28
CA GLY A 635 3.15 -3.57 -20.52
C GLY A 635 4.14 -2.45 -20.28
N GLY A 636 5.43 -2.73 -20.12
CA GLY A 636 6.44 -1.67 -20.01
C GLY A 636 7.81 -2.10 -19.53
N GLU A 637 8.81 -1.30 -19.81
CA GLU A 637 10.19 -1.53 -19.37
C GLU A 637 10.36 -1.50 -17.84
N LYS A 638 9.42 -0.91 -17.12
CA LYS A 638 9.38 -0.93 -15.65
C LYS A 638 9.18 -2.34 -15.09
N SER A 639 8.65 -3.26 -15.89
CA SER A 639 8.50 -4.67 -15.54
C SER A 639 9.76 -5.50 -15.78
N LEU A 640 10.86 -4.88 -16.13
CA LEU A 640 12.18 -5.50 -16.27
C LEU A 640 12.97 -5.30 -14.97
N ILE A 641 13.38 -6.42 -14.37
CA ILE A 641 14.27 -6.45 -13.21
C ILE A 641 15.64 -6.91 -13.71
N THR A 642 16.64 -6.04 -13.62
CA THR A 642 17.99 -6.34 -14.09
C THR A 642 18.94 -6.53 -12.91
N ILE A 643 19.63 -7.66 -12.88
CA ILE A 643 20.65 -7.97 -11.89
C ILE A 643 21.92 -8.41 -12.61
N ASN A 644 23.03 -7.71 -12.37
CA ASN A 644 24.33 -8.08 -12.91
C ASN A 644 25.03 -9.02 -11.91
N LEU A 645 25.12 -10.30 -12.24
CA LEU A 645 25.70 -11.32 -11.38
C LEU A 645 27.22 -11.22 -11.25
N SER A 646 27.88 -10.39 -12.04
CA SER A 646 29.30 -10.10 -11.82
C SER A 646 29.60 -9.40 -10.48
N GLU A 647 28.60 -8.75 -9.89
CA GLU A 647 28.68 -8.15 -8.56
C GLU A 647 28.53 -9.16 -7.42
N TYR A 648 28.12 -10.39 -7.72
CA TYR A 648 27.80 -11.45 -6.73
C TYR A 648 28.76 -12.64 -6.87
N GLN A 649 30.06 -12.37 -6.89
CA GLN A 649 31.11 -13.38 -7.05
C GLN A 649 31.51 -14.05 -5.73
N GLU A 650 31.10 -13.51 -4.61
CA GLU A 650 31.44 -14.00 -3.27
C GLU A 650 30.20 -14.61 -2.57
N SER A 651 30.43 -15.62 -1.73
CA SER A 651 29.33 -16.33 -1.06
C SER A 651 28.48 -15.46 -0.13
N HIS A 652 29.07 -14.44 0.50
CA HIS A 652 28.32 -13.54 1.40
C HIS A 652 27.36 -12.60 0.66
N THR A 653 27.51 -12.43 -0.66
CA THR A 653 26.64 -11.58 -1.46
C THR A 653 25.24 -12.17 -1.69
N VAL A 654 25.02 -13.45 -1.38
CA VAL A 654 23.69 -14.09 -1.44
C VAL A 654 22.68 -13.35 -0.56
N SER A 655 23.09 -12.84 0.59
CA SER A 655 22.23 -12.07 1.49
C SER A 655 21.76 -10.74 0.90
N GLN A 656 22.48 -10.16 -0.05
CA GLN A 656 22.06 -8.95 -0.76
C GLN A 656 20.89 -9.21 -1.71
N LEU A 657 20.87 -10.39 -2.35
CA LEU A 657 19.79 -10.80 -3.24
C LEU A 657 18.53 -11.21 -2.50
N LYS A 658 18.70 -11.98 -1.44
CA LYS A 658 17.66 -12.67 -0.70
C LYS A 658 17.14 -11.89 0.51
N GLY A 659 17.95 -11.02 1.10
CA GLY A 659 17.74 -10.39 2.40
C GLY A 659 18.51 -11.11 3.50
N SER A 660 18.92 -10.35 4.54
CA SER A 660 19.66 -10.89 5.67
C SER A 660 18.75 -11.61 6.65
N PRO A 661 19.16 -12.78 7.20
CA PRO A 661 18.41 -13.45 8.25
C PRO A 661 18.34 -12.64 9.54
N PRO A 662 17.39 -12.96 10.47
CA PRO A 662 17.32 -12.30 11.77
C PRO A 662 18.64 -12.39 12.54
N GLY A 663 19.10 -11.28 13.09
CA GLY A 663 20.33 -11.16 13.85
C GLY A 663 21.57 -10.78 13.03
N TYR A 664 21.46 -10.66 11.73
CA TYR A 664 22.56 -10.21 10.86
C TYR A 664 22.40 -8.75 10.43
N VAL A 665 23.50 -8.11 10.06
CA VAL A 665 23.51 -6.73 9.56
C VAL A 665 22.66 -6.64 8.29
N GLY A 666 21.78 -5.64 8.22
CA GLY A 666 20.86 -5.46 7.09
C GLY A 666 19.54 -6.19 7.22
N TYR A 667 19.27 -6.84 8.35
CA TYR A 667 17.95 -7.43 8.62
C TYR A 667 16.84 -6.36 8.55
N GLY A 668 15.76 -6.70 7.83
CA GLY A 668 14.63 -5.79 7.65
C GLY A 668 14.72 -4.88 6.42
N GLN A 669 15.85 -4.85 5.72
CA GLN A 669 16.01 -4.04 4.49
C GLN A 669 15.51 -4.75 3.22
N GLY A 670 15.22 -6.03 3.28
CA GLY A 670 14.84 -6.84 2.12
C GLY A 670 16.00 -7.10 1.15
N GLY A 671 15.90 -8.18 0.36
CA GLY A 671 16.85 -8.49 -0.70
C GLY A 671 16.56 -7.70 -1.97
N ILE A 672 17.58 -7.40 -2.75
CA ILE A 672 17.43 -6.67 -4.03
C ILE A 672 16.51 -7.43 -4.98
N LEU A 673 16.74 -8.72 -5.16
CA LEU A 673 15.93 -9.56 -6.04
C LEU A 673 14.56 -9.87 -5.45
N THR A 674 14.51 -10.33 -4.20
CA THR A 674 13.27 -10.74 -3.56
C THR A 674 12.29 -9.60 -3.41
N GLU A 675 12.76 -8.42 -3.04
CA GLU A 675 11.91 -7.24 -2.92
C GLU A 675 11.41 -6.74 -4.28
N ALA A 676 12.27 -6.75 -5.29
CA ALA A 676 11.88 -6.36 -6.65
C ALA A 676 10.78 -7.27 -7.23
N VAL A 677 10.90 -8.58 -7.04
CA VAL A 677 9.89 -9.55 -7.52
C VAL A 677 8.62 -9.50 -6.66
N ARG A 678 8.75 -9.29 -5.36
CA ARG A 678 7.59 -9.11 -4.48
C ARG A 678 6.74 -7.92 -4.91
N ARG A 679 7.37 -6.81 -5.28
CA ARG A 679 6.69 -5.62 -5.78
C ARG A 679 6.13 -5.78 -7.18
N ARG A 680 6.78 -6.59 -8.01
CA ARG A 680 6.40 -6.83 -9.41
C ARG A 680 6.44 -8.32 -9.73
N PRO A 681 5.41 -9.09 -9.32
CA PRO A 681 5.35 -10.52 -9.55
C PRO A 681 5.27 -10.90 -11.03
N TYR A 682 4.69 -10.03 -11.86
CA TYR A 682 4.61 -10.17 -13.30
C TYR A 682 5.72 -9.35 -13.97
N SER A 683 6.88 -9.95 -14.12
CA SER A 683 8.06 -9.27 -14.60
C SER A 683 8.98 -10.18 -15.41
N VAL A 684 9.89 -9.57 -16.15
CA VAL A 684 11.03 -10.22 -16.76
C VAL A 684 12.24 -9.98 -15.86
N VAL A 685 12.88 -11.05 -15.42
CA VAL A 685 14.10 -10.99 -14.60
C VAL A 685 15.29 -11.29 -15.50
N LEU A 686 16.13 -10.29 -15.70
CA LEU A 686 17.36 -10.40 -16.47
C LEU A 686 18.55 -10.56 -15.52
N LEU A 687 19.22 -11.70 -15.64
CA LEU A 687 20.43 -12.03 -14.89
C LEU A 687 21.62 -11.98 -15.84
N ASP A 688 22.37 -10.89 -15.80
CA ASP A 688 23.52 -10.71 -16.67
C ASP A 688 24.77 -11.41 -16.11
N GLU A 689 25.56 -11.96 -17.01
CA GLU A 689 26.87 -12.54 -16.71
C GLU A 689 26.83 -13.65 -15.64
N VAL A 690 25.93 -14.62 -15.83
CA VAL A 690 25.71 -15.72 -14.88
C VAL A 690 26.95 -16.59 -14.62
N GLU A 691 27.89 -16.67 -15.57
CA GLU A 691 29.14 -17.38 -15.43
C GLU A 691 30.07 -16.82 -14.36
N LYS A 692 29.89 -15.55 -14.01
CA LYS A 692 30.69 -14.88 -12.98
C LYS A 692 30.12 -15.01 -11.57
N ALA A 693 28.88 -15.50 -11.43
CA ALA A 693 28.24 -15.66 -10.14
C ALA A 693 28.91 -16.74 -9.28
N HIS A 694 28.94 -16.52 -7.97
CA HIS A 694 29.36 -17.55 -7.03
C HIS A 694 28.40 -18.76 -7.07
N ARG A 695 28.93 -19.95 -6.80
CA ARG A 695 28.15 -21.19 -6.80
C ARG A 695 26.93 -21.15 -5.90
N ASP A 696 27.02 -20.50 -4.73
CA ASP A 696 25.90 -20.37 -3.79
C ASP A 696 24.77 -19.52 -4.36
N VAL A 697 25.08 -18.50 -5.17
CA VAL A 697 24.09 -17.70 -5.89
C VAL A 697 23.35 -18.56 -6.91
N MET A 698 24.06 -19.37 -7.66
CA MET A 698 23.43 -20.28 -8.63
C MET A 698 22.58 -21.37 -7.96
N ASN A 699 22.97 -21.85 -6.79
CA ASN A 699 22.17 -22.78 -6.00
C ASN A 699 20.86 -22.15 -5.52
N LEU A 700 20.88 -20.87 -5.19
CA LEU A 700 19.67 -20.11 -4.85
C LEU A 700 18.70 -20.08 -6.03
N PHE A 701 19.18 -19.84 -7.24
CA PHE A 701 18.35 -19.84 -8.45
C PHE A 701 17.83 -21.23 -8.84
N TYR A 702 18.55 -22.30 -8.53
CA TYR A 702 18.04 -23.65 -8.75
C TYR A 702 16.68 -23.87 -8.07
N GLN A 703 16.53 -23.40 -6.83
CA GLN A 703 15.28 -23.49 -6.10
C GLN A 703 14.16 -22.71 -6.80
N VAL A 704 14.46 -21.52 -7.32
CA VAL A 704 13.51 -20.72 -8.09
C VAL A 704 13.08 -21.44 -9.37
N PHE A 705 14.00 -22.01 -10.11
CA PHE A 705 13.72 -22.70 -11.36
C PHE A 705 12.92 -23.99 -11.17
N ASP A 706 13.16 -24.69 -10.07
CA ASP A 706 12.50 -25.97 -9.77
C ASP A 706 11.12 -25.79 -9.14
N ARG A 707 11.00 -24.92 -8.13
CA ARG A 707 9.80 -24.76 -7.31
C ARG A 707 9.02 -23.49 -7.58
N GLY A 708 9.61 -22.52 -8.25
CA GLY A 708 8.97 -21.26 -8.58
C GLY A 708 8.88 -20.27 -7.43
N PHE A 709 9.61 -20.50 -6.34
CA PHE A 709 9.67 -19.55 -5.23
C PHE A 709 11.07 -19.50 -4.61
N MET A 710 11.31 -18.38 -3.91
CA MET A 710 12.52 -18.16 -3.11
C MET A 710 12.07 -17.61 -1.75
N ARG A 711 12.68 -18.08 -0.68
CA ARG A 711 12.44 -17.53 0.65
C ARG A 711 13.37 -16.35 0.89
N ASP A 712 12.82 -15.23 1.32
CA ASP A 712 13.59 -14.05 1.71
C ASP A 712 14.25 -14.21 3.10
N GLY A 713 14.97 -13.17 3.56
CA GLY A 713 15.59 -13.17 4.88
C GLY A 713 14.62 -13.28 6.05
N GLU A 714 13.37 -12.93 5.86
CA GLU A 714 12.30 -13.04 6.87
C GLU A 714 11.54 -14.38 6.79
N GLY A 715 11.87 -15.25 5.86
CA GLY A 715 11.22 -16.53 5.64
C GLY A 715 9.95 -16.49 4.82
N ARG A 716 9.59 -15.35 4.21
CA ARG A 716 8.47 -15.25 3.28
C ARG A 716 8.80 -15.96 1.98
N GLU A 717 7.82 -16.66 1.43
CA GLU A 717 7.92 -17.22 0.08
C GLU A 717 7.64 -16.13 -0.96
N ILE A 718 8.64 -15.84 -1.79
CA ILE A 718 8.50 -14.90 -2.90
C ILE A 718 8.21 -15.70 -4.17
N ASP A 719 7.07 -15.43 -4.78
CA ASP A 719 6.58 -16.18 -5.95
C ASP A 719 7.22 -15.69 -7.24
N PHE A 720 7.88 -16.61 -7.96
CA PHE A 720 8.49 -16.38 -9.28
C PHE A 720 7.73 -17.04 -10.43
N ARG A 721 6.59 -17.68 -10.17
CA ARG A 721 5.86 -18.46 -11.19
C ARG A 721 5.29 -17.59 -12.33
N ASN A 722 5.10 -16.32 -12.09
CA ASN A 722 4.61 -15.37 -13.11
C ASN A 722 5.74 -14.57 -13.76
N THR A 723 6.99 -14.92 -13.51
CA THR A 723 8.16 -14.27 -14.09
C THR A 723 8.68 -15.04 -15.30
N VAL A 724 9.34 -14.32 -16.20
CA VAL A 724 10.18 -14.87 -17.25
C VAL A 724 11.62 -14.56 -16.90
N ILE A 725 12.45 -15.57 -16.75
CA ILE A 725 13.84 -15.39 -16.34
C ILE A 725 14.75 -15.55 -17.56
N LEU A 726 15.50 -14.51 -17.86
CA LEU A 726 16.51 -14.49 -18.90
C LEU A 726 17.89 -14.35 -18.26
N MET A 727 18.76 -15.29 -18.54
CA MET A 727 20.16 -15.25 -18.14
C MET A 727 21.02 -14.99 -19.36
N THR A 728 22.04 -14.16 -19.23
CA THR A 728 23.01 -13.93 -20.31
C THR A 728 24.36 -14.48 -19.93
N SER A 729 25.05 -15.02 -20.89
CA SER A 729 26.42 -15.58 -20.71
C SER A 729 27.23 -15.39 -21.97
N ASN A 730 28.52 -15.14 -21.79
CA ASN A 730 29.53 -15.18 -22.87
C ASN A 730 30.25 -16.52 -22.98
N LEU A 731 29.83 -17.50 -22.19
CA LEU A 731 30.41 -18.85 -22.26
C LEU A 731 30.24 -19.45 -23.66
N GLY A 732 31.32 -19.91 -24.21
CA GLY A 732 31.32 -20.53 -25.54
C GLY A 732 31.16 -19.58 -26.71
N SER A 733 31.23 -18.27 -26.51
CA SER A 733 31.10 -17.27 -27.57
C SER A 733 32.19 -17.41 -28.63
N ASP A 734 33.47 -17.58 -28.24
CA ASP A 734 34.58 -17.70 -29.15
C ASP A 734 34.50 -18.99 -29.99
N PRO A 735 34.29 -20.22 -29.42
CA PRO A 735 34.06 -21.42 -30.23
C PRO A 735 32.84 -21.33 -31.14
N LEU A 736 31.75 -20.66 -30.69
CA LEU A 736 30.54 -20.45 -31.47
C LEU A 736 30.82 -19.58 -32.70
N MET A 737 31.55 -18.50 -32.53
CA MET A 737 31.90 -17.59 -33.60
C MET A 737 32.81 -18.29 -34.59
N GLN A 738 33.81 -19.07 -34.13
CA GLN A 738 34.71 -19.82 -34.98
C GLN A 738 33.96 -20.85 -35.82
N MET A 739 33.04 -21.60 -35.23
CA MET A 739 32.24 -22.57 -35.99
C MET A 739 31.36 -21.91 -37.05
N LEU A 740 30.74 -20.74 -36.73
CA LEU A 740 29.92 -20.00 -37.67
C LEU A 740 30.71 -19.30 -38.77
N GLU A 741 31.97 -18.95 -38.54
CA GLU A 741 32.89 -18.50 -39.60
C GLU A 741 33.26 -19.61 -40.57
N GLU A 742 33.50 -20.83 -40.05
CA GLU A 742 33.83 -22.00 -40.87
C GLU A 742 32.57 -22.57 -41.58
N GLN A 743 31.45 -22.58 -40.90
CA GLN A 743 30.17 -23.12 -41.40
C GLN A 743 29.03 -22.12 -41.11
N PRO A 744 28.84 -21.09 -41.95
CA PRO A 744 27.76 -20.09 -41.71
C PRO A 744 26.35 -20.66 -41.67
N GLU A 745 26.13 -21.85 -42.25
CA GLU A 745 24.82 -22.51 -42.31
C GLU A 745 24.63 -23.59 -41.22
N ALA A 746 25.52 -23.65 -40.20
CA ALA A 746 25.38 -24.58 -39.11
C ALA A 746 24.01 -24.54 -38.46
N SER A 747 23.39 -25.70 -38.25
CA SER A 747 22.09 -25.79 -37.60
C SER A 747 22.18 -25.47 -36.10
N ASP A 748 21.07 -25.07 -35.50
CA ASP A 748 21.02 -24.86 -34.05
C ASP A 748 21.37 -26.10 -33.25
N GLY A 749 21.04 -27.31 -33.75
CA GLY A 749 21.43 -28.56 -33.14
C GLY A 749 22.93 -28.74 -33.08
N ASP A 750 23.66 -28.40 -34.13
CA ASP A 750 25.14 -28.47 -34.17
C ASP A 750 25.77 -27.46 -33.18
N LEU A 751 25.22 -26.28 -33.10
CA LEU A 751 25.65 -25.25 -32.16
C LEU A 751 25.42 -25.66 -30.70
N HIS A 752 24.26 -26.27 -30.42
CA HIS A 752 23.97 -26.81 -29.08
C HIS A 752 24.91 -27.92 -28.67
N GLU A 753 25.28 -28.81 -29.60
CA GLU A 753 26.27 -29.86 -29.35
C GLU A 753 27.66 -29.29 -29.03
N LEU A 754 28.05 -28.22 -29.74
CA LEU A 754 29.30 -27.51 -29.46
C LEU A 754 29.32 -26.89 -28.06
N LEU A 755 28.22 -26.30 -27.64
CA LEU A 755 28.10 -25.61 -26.35
C LEU A 755 27.91 -26.55 -25.16
N ARG A 756 27.39 -27.77 -25.38
CA ARG A 756 27.05 -28.71 -24.30
C ARG A 756 28.21 -29.03 -23.35
N PRO A 757 29.43 -29.37 -23.82
CA PRO A 757 30.55 -29.60 -22.92
C PRO A 757 30.98 -28.39 -22.13
N ILE A 758 30.94 -27.20 -22.74
CA ILE A 758 31.31 -25.91 -22.12
C ILE A 758 30.35 -25.56 -20.98
N LEU A 759 29.07 -25.73 -21.20
CA LEU A 759 28.04 -25.48 -20.18
C LEU A 759 28.08 -26.52 -19.05
N ARG A 760 28.37 -27.78 -19.35
CA ARG A 760 28.55 -28.85 -18.35
C ARG A 760 29.71 -28.59 -17.40
N ASP A 761 30.80 -28.03 -17.92
CA ASP A 761 31.98 -27.71 -17.11
C ASP A 761 31.73 -26.55 -16.14
N HIS A 762 30.76 -25.69 -16.46
CA HIS A 762 30.48 -24.49 -15.66
C HIS A 762 29.25 -24.64 -14.74
N PHE A 763 28.16 -25.25 -15.24
CA PHE A 763 26.91 -25.42 -14.50
C PHE A 763 26.70 -26.85 -14.04
N GLN A 764 26.09 -27.04 -12.88
CA GLN A 764 25.71 -28.37 -12.40
C GLN A 764 24.63 -28.99 -13.32
N PRO A 765 24.64 -30.32 -13.50
CA PRO A 765 23.65 -31.00 -14.36
C PRO A 765 22.19 -30.73 -13.96
N ALA A 766 21.92 -30.66 -12.66
CA ALA A 766 20.58 -30.34 -12.16
C ALA A 766 20.09 -28.94 -12.59
N LEU A 767 20.97 -27.96 -12.59
CA LEU A 767 20.69 -26.63 -13.05
C LEU A 767 20.50 -26.58 -14.57
N LEU A 768 21.32 -27.25 -15.34
CA LEU A 768 21.21 -27.34 -16.80
C LEU A 768 19.86 -27.92 -17.26
N ALA A 769 19.31 -28.85 -16.52
CA ALA A 769 18.01 -29.45 -16.81
C ALA A 769 16.82 -28.47 -16.62
N ARG A 770 17.03 -27.36 -15.89
CA ARG A 770 15.96 -26.43 -15.51
C ARG A 770 15.84 -25.20 -16.39
N PHE A 771 16.79 -24.94 -17.28
CA PHE A 771 16.70 -23.83 -18.23
C PHE A 771 16.91 -24.30 -19.66
N GLN A 772 16.39 -23.52 -20.60
CA GLN A 772 16.57 -23.73 -22.03
C GLN A 772 17.67 -22.82 -22.54
N THR A 773 18.68 -23.41 -23.22
CA THR A 773 19.72 -22.62 -23.86
C THR A 773 19.23 -22.08 -25.20
N VAL A 774 19.39 -20.79 -25.40
CA VAL A 774 19.03 -20.09 -26.64
C VAL A 774 20.27 -19.43 -27.22
N ILE A 775 20.55 -19.71 -28.46
CA ILE A 775 21.78 -19.26 -29.14
C ILE A 775 21.50 -17.99 -29.93
N TYR A 776 22.27 -16.95 -29.64
CA TYR A 776 22.29 -15.71 -30.39
C TYR A 776 23.44 -15.75 -31.39
N ARG A 777 23.11 -15.58 -32.64
CA ARG A 777 24.08 -15.60 -33.71
C ARG A 777 24.74 -14.24 -33.92
N PRO A 778 26.00 -14.18 -34.45
CA PRO A 778 26.56 -12.90 -34.84
C PRO A 778 25.68 -12.20 -35.88
N LEU A 779 25.63 -10.86 -35.81
CA LEU A 779 24.79 -10.07 -36.70
C LEU A 779 25.32 -10.11 -38.12
N THR A 780 24.45 -10.40 -39.09
CA THR A 780 24.76 -10.30 -40.52
C THR A 780 24.81 -8.84 -40.96
N GLN A 781 25.40 -8.57 -42.12
CA GLN A 781 25.46 -7.23 -42.71
C GLN A 781 24.04 -6.64 -42.91
N ALA A 782 23.09 -7.43 -43.39
CA ALA A 782 21.71 -7.04 -43.57
C ALA A 782 21.02 -6.69 -42.25
N ALA A 783 21.22 -7.49 -41.22
CA ALA A 783 20.68 -7.24 -39.87
C ALA A 783 21.27 -5.96 -39.26
N MET A 784 22.58 -5.78 -39.38
CA MET A 784 23.24 -4.57 -38.89
C MET A 784 22.75 -3.31 -39.62
N ARG A 785 22.54 -3.39 -40.92
CA ARG A 785 21.96 -2.28 -41.69
C ARG A 785 20.57 -1.91 -41.19
N THR A 786 19.74 -2.90 -40.93
CA THR A 786 18.40 -2.68 -40.36
C THR A 786 18.49 -2.01 -39.00
N ILE A 787 19.36 -2.43 -38.12
CA ILE A 787 19.58 -1.84 -36.78
C ILE A 787 20.06 -0.40 -36.88
N VAL A 788 21.02 -0.13 -37.74
CA VAL A 788 21.51 1.24 -38.00
C VAL A 788 20.38 2.14 -38.49
N GLY A 789 19.56 1.65 -39.42
CA GLY A 789 18.37 2.34 -39.90
C GLY A 789 17.36 2.64 -38.80
N MET A 790 17.11 1.70 -37.93
CA MET A 790 16.22 1.88 -36.77
C MET A 790 16.72 2.95 -35.79
N LYS A 791 18.00 2.95 -35.48
CA LYS A 791 18.65 3.95 -34.60
C LYS A 791 18.58 5.35 -35.19
N LEU A 792 18.87 5.49 -36.47
CA LEU A 792 18.76 6.77 -37.18
C LEU A 792 17.31 7.24 -37.27
N ASN A 793 16.34 6.36 -37.43
CA ASN A 793 14.93 6.70 -37.39
C ASN A 793 14.47 7.20 -36.01
N GLN A 794 15.04 6.69 -34.93
CA GLN A 794 14.77 7.22 -33.58
C GLN A 794 15.23 8.67 -33.48
N VAL A 795 16.40 9.00 -33.99
CA VAL A 795 16.89 10.39 -34.06
C VAL A 795 15.98 11.24 -34.91
N SER A 796 15.55 10.74 -36.08
CA SER A 796 14.60 11.42 -36.97
C SER A 796 13.28 11.75 -36.28
N LYS A 797 12.71 10.80 -35.52
CA LYS A 797 11.48 11.00 -34.74
C LYS A 797 11.66 12.04 -33.63
N ARG A 798 12.79 12.05 -32.95
CA ARG A 798 13.08 13.09 -31.95
C ARG A 798 13.14 14.48 -32.56
N LEU A 799 13.80 14.62 -33.69
CA LEU A 799 13.87 15.89 -34.44
C LEU A 799 12.50 16.35 -34.92
N ALA A 800 11.67 15.44 -35.44
CA ALA A 800 10.31 15.77 -35.82
C ALA A 800 9.46 16.25 -34.64
N ARG A 801 9.61 15.59 -33.49
CA ARG A 801 8.83 15.94 -32.29
C ARG A 801 9.26 17.25 -31.64
N HIS A 802 10.58 17.53 -31.59
CA HIS A 802 11.11 18.73 -30.92
C HIS A 802 11.19 19.95 -31.81
N TYR A 803 11.45 19.75 -33.09
CA TYR A 803 11.74 20.87 -34.05
C TYR A 803 10.83 20.87 -35.28
N GLY A 804 9.95 19.86 -35.43
CA GLY A 804 9.11 19.71 -36.62
C GLY A 804 9.88 19.44 -37.91
N MET A 805 11.12 18.92 -37.82
CA MET A 805 12.01 18.70 -38.95
C MET A 805 11.73 17.35 -39.62
N LYS A 806 11.75 17.31 -40.94
CA LYS A 806 11.75 16.06 -41.73
C LYS A 806 13.19 15.66 -42.00
N THR A 807 13.55 14.44 -41.69
CA THR A 807 14.89 13.91 -41.87
C THR A 807 14.92 12.91 -43.03
N VAL A 808 15.86 13.08 -43.93
CA VAL A 808 16.17 12.14 -45.01
C VAL A 808 17.56 11.56 -44.78
N ILE A 809 17.66 10.25 -44.79
CA ILE A 809 18.90 9.51 -44.57
C ILE A 809 19.33 8.87 -45.89
N ALA A 810 20.54 9.22 -46.34
CA ALA A 810 21.10 8.70 -47.60
C ALA A 810 21.55 7.23 -47.41
N ASP A 811 21.35 6.38 -48.41
CA ASP A 811 21.77 4.97 -48.40
C ASP A 811 23.30 4.82 -48.24
N GLY A 812 24.07 5.74 -48.75
CA GLY A 812 25.51 5.73 -48.56
C GLY A 812 25.96 5.88 -47.12
N LEU A 813 25.22 6.67 -46.31
CA LEU A 813 25.44 6.76 -44.86
C LEU A 813 25.12 5.46 -44.14
N LEU A 814 23.99 4.83 -44.49
CA LEU A 814 23.61 3.52 -43.93
C LEU A 814 24.68 2.47 -44.21
N ASP A 815 25.17 2.38 -45.41
CA ASP A 815 26.22 1.41 -45.82
C ASP A 815 27.54 1.67 -45.09
N ALA A 816 27.95 2.92 -44.96
CA ALA A 816 29.16 3.29 -44.26
C ALA A 816 29.12 3.00 -42.77
N LEU A 817 28.01 3.34 -42.09
CA LEU A 817 27.78 3.05 -40.68
C LEU A 817 27.67 1.56 -40.44
N THR A 818 27.03 0.82 -41.34
CA THR A 818 26.93 -0.65 -41.25
C THR A 818 28.33 -1.29 -41.33
N GLY A 819 29.15 -0.85 -42.26
CA GLY A 819 30.53 -1.32 -42.37
C GLY A 819 31.39 -1.01 -41.13
N ALA A 820 31.24 0.17 -40.58
CA ALA A 820 31.96 0.58 -39.36
C ALA A 820 31.51 -0.21 -38.09
N CYS A 821 30.26 -0.68 -38.04
CA CYS A 821 29.73 -1.42 -36.91
C CYS A 821 29.92 -2.93 -36.97
N LEU A 822 30.38 -3.50 -38.09
CA LEU A 822 30.59 -4.93 -38.27
C LEU A 822 31.87 -5.45 -37.58
N LEU A 823 32.16 -5.03 -36.38
CA LEU A 823 33.25 -5.55 -35.56
C LEU A 823 32.74 -6.71 -34.70
N PRO A 824 33.45 -7.87 -34.66
CA PRO A 824 32.97 -9.08 -34.00
C PRO A 824 32.71 -8.96 -32.51
N ASP A 825 33.46 -8.10 -31.82
CA ASP A 825 33.47 -8.04 -30.36
C ASP A 825 32.37 -7.20 -29.74
N THR A 826 31.80 -6.24 -30.45
CA THR A 826 30.88 -5.24 -29.90
C THR A 826 29.51 -5.18 -30.59
N GLY A 827 29.37 -5.73 -31.80
CA GLY A 827 28.09 -5.81 -32.50
C GLY A 827 27.34 -4.45 -32.61
N ALA A 828 26.06 -4.49 -32.37
CA ALA A 828 25.19 -3.31 -32.46
C ALA A 828 25.48 -2.20 -31.45
N ARG A 829 26.30 -2.44 -30.41
CA ARG A 829 26.69 -1.40 -29.45
C ARG A 829 27.56 -0.31 -30.07
N ASN A 830 28.26 -0.60 -31.15
CA ASN A 830 29.07 0.37 -31.87
C ASN A 830 28.24 1.51 -32.47
N ILE A 831 27.00 1.26 -32.87
CA ILE A 831 26.16 2.30 -33.44
C ILE A 831 25.81 3.39 -32.42
N ASP A 832 25.56 3.03 -31.17
CA ASP A 832 25.30 4.00 -30.13
C ASP A 832 26.52 4.87 -29.86
N SER A 833 27.71 4.27 -29.86
CA SER A 833 28.96 5.00 -29.72
C SER A 833 29.20 5.98 -30.87
N LEU A 834 28.98 5.55 -32.11
CA LEU A 834 29.10 6.41 -33.29
C LEU A 834 28.11 7.57 -33.28
N LEU A 835 26.86 7.29 -32.94
CA LEU A 835 25.83 8.35 -32.82
C LEU A 835 26.21 9.36 -31.75
N ASN A 836 26.57 8.92 -30.57
CA ASN A 836 26.85 9.78 -29.43
C ASN A 836 28.16 10.61 -29.61
N GLN A 837 29.15 10.07 -30.29
CA GLN A 837 30.46 10.72 -30.43
C GLN A 837 30.65 11.48 -31.72
N GLN A 838 30.02 11.09 -32.82
CA GLN A 838 30.27 11.65 -34.13
C GLN A 838 29.07 12.39 -34.75
N ILE A 839 27.85 11.87 -34.60
CA ILE A 839 26.68 12.42 -35.30
C ILE A 839 25.95 13.44 -34.43
N LEU A 840 25.56 13.09 -33.22
CA LEU A 840 24.76 13.93 -32.35
C LEU A 840 25.46 15.24 -31.94
N PRO A 841 26.77 15.23 -31.60
CA PRO A 841 27.46 16.50 -31.28
C PRO A 841 27.51 17.49 -32.43
N VAL A 842 27.81 17.03 -33.67
CA VAL A 842 27.87 17.88 -34.86
C VAL A 842 26.47 18.41 -35.21
N LEU A 843 25.44 17.53 -35.15
CA LEU A 843 24.06 17.92 -35.40
C LEU A 843 23.57 18.94 -34.37
N GLY A 844 23.86 18.73 -33.08
CA GLY A 844 23.51 19.64 -32.00
C GLY A 844 24.17 21.03 -32.17
N GLN A 845 25.44 21.05 -32.56
CA GLN A 845 26.15 22.31 -32.81
C GLN A 845 25.54 23.07 -33.99
N GLN A 846 25.23 22.41 -35.08
CA GLN A 846 24.61 23.05 -36.26
C GLN A 846 23.19 23.57 -35.94
N LEU A 847 22.37 22.79 -35.21
CA LEU A 847 21.05 23.22 -34.77
C LEU A 847 21.12 24.46 -33.88
N LEU A 848 22.05 24.49 -32.92
CA LEU A 848 22.26 25.69 -32.07
C LEU A 848 22.71 26.89 -32.84
N THR A 849 23.58 26.72 -33.86
CA THR A 849 24.04 27.80 -34.75
C THR A 849 22.89 28.40 -35.54
N HIS A 850 22.00 27.56 -36.09
CA HIS A 850 20.80 28.03 -36.79
C HIS A 850 19.80 28.70 -35.87
N MET A 851 19.60 28.15 -34.68
CA MET A 851 18.69 28.74 -33.68
C MET A 851 19.20 30.11 -33.19
N ALA A 852 20.50 30.24 -32.95
CA ALA A 852 21.12 31.52 -32.57
C ALA A 852 21.01 32.62 -33.66
N ALA A 853 20.97 32.19 -34.93
CA ALA A 853 20.74 33.11 -36.05
C ALA A 853 19.24 33.41 -36.33
N GLY A 854 18.33 32.86 -35.49
CA GLY A 854 16.89 33.04 -35.67
C GLY A 854 16.28 32.23 -36.82
N GLN A 855 17.01 31.28 -37.36
CA GLN A 855 16.57 30.40 -38.43
C GLN A 855 15.93 29.14 -37.86
N LYS A 856 14.84 28.66 -38.52
CA LYS A 856 14.16 27.38 -38.17
C LYS A 856 14.26 26.43 -39.35
N PRO A 857 15.29 25.54 -39.40
CA PRO A 857 15.39 24.56 -40.46
C PRO A 857 14.20 23.57 -40.39
N GLN A 858 13.66 23.21 -41.56
CA GLN A 858 12.53 22.27 -41.66
C GLN A 858 12.91 20.92 -42.24
N HIS A 859 14.04 20.84 -42.94
CA HIS A 859 14.55 19.65 -43.55
C HIS A 859 16.01 19.38 -43.15
N LEU A 860 16.29 18.15 -42.85
CA LEU A 860 17.63 17.65 -42.55
C LEU A 860 17.95 16.51 -43.50
N THR A 861 19.10 16.59 -44.16
CA THR A 861 19.65 15.49 -44.97
C THR A 861 20.92 14.98 -44.32
N LEU A 862 20.96 13.70 -43.96
CA LEU A 862 22.14 13.00 -43.48
C LEU A 862 22.72 12.19 -44.66
N GLY A 863 23.99 12.49 -45.03
CA GLY A 863 24.66 11.85 -46.14
C GLY A 863 26.06 11.40 -45.75
N TRP A 864 26.71 10.72 -46.70
CA TRP A 864 28.10 10.27 -46.60
C TRP A 864 28.90 10.73 -47.79
N ASP A 865 30.09 11.32 -47.56
CA ASP A 865 31.09 11.65 -48.53
C ASP A 865 32.39 10.87 -48.21
N GLU A 866 33.04 10.28 -49.25
CA GLU A 866 34.26 9.52 -49.06
C GLU A 866 35.44 10.34 -48.51
N ASP A 867 35.47 11.66 -48.83
CA ASP A 867 36.53 12.53 -48.39
C ASP A 867 36.22 13.28 -47.06
N GLU A 868 34.97 13.68 -46.84
CA GLU A 868 34.54 14.46 -45.65
C GLU A 868 33.90 13.67 -44.55
N GLY A 869 33.53 12.40 -44.79
CA GLY A 869 32.81 11.57 -43.83
C GLY A 869 31.34 11.89 -43.77
N ILE A 870 30.78 12.08 -42.56
CA ILE A 870 29.36 12.35 -42.36
C ILE A 870 29.03 13.80 -42.78
N VAL A 871 28.09 13.94 -43.72
CA VAL A 871 27.61 15.25 -44.22
C VAL A 871 26.20 15.52 -43.66
N ILE A 872 26.05 16.69 -43.06
CA ILE A 872 24.78 17.13 -42.49
C ILE A 872 24.35 18.41 -43.20
N GLU A 873 23.20 18.37 -43.90
CA GLU A 873 22.63 19.51 -44.58
C GLU A 873 21.31 19.90 -43.97
N LEU A 874 21.20 21.15 -43.53
CA LEU A 874 19.97 21.72 -43.00
C LEU A 874 19.39 22.69 -44.05
N GLN A 875 18.12 22.51 -44.40
CA GLN A 875 17.41 23.35 -45.36
C GLN A 875 16.20 24.02 -44.72
N GLN A 876 15.98 25.27 -45.07
CA GLN A 876 14.77 26.00 -44.70
C GLN A 876 13.62 25.73 -45.67
N ALA A 877 12.39 26.00 -45.24
CA ALA A 877 11.22 25.90 -46.10
C ALA A 877 11.30 26.95 -47.22
N GLY A 878 11.47 26.46 -48.45
CA GLY A 878 11.44 27.32 -49.62
C GLY A 878 12.71 27.35 -50.49
N GLU A 879 13.74 26.57 -50.16
CA GLU A 879 14.90 26.33 -51.03
C GLU A 879 14.81 24.97 -51.75
#